data_39dc04269a093ded6779f8232e9452ff
#
_entry.id   39dc04269a093ded6779f8232e9452ff
#
_cell.length_a   1.000
_cell.length_b   1.000
_cell.length_c   1.000
_cell.angle_alpha   90.00
_cell.angle_beta   90.00
_cell.angle_gamma   90.00
#
_symmetry.space_group_name_H-M   'P 1'
#
loop_
_entity.id
_entity.type
_entity.pdbx_description
1 polymer ?
#
loop_
_entity_poly.entity_id
_entity_poly.type
_entity_poly.pdbx_seq_one_letter_code
_entity_poly.pdbx_strand_id
1 'polypeptide(L)'
;MERDICSFLKRSDKWYIGGGKKLIWTPPFPSFLHHPGLWDNAGYYDFRVDPGFTYDILNAGVSYEWRQTKREWTPACWTCAYECEDLILKEEKALTPGDFLGIKVTLTNRTEKELALQTVLWTAQKRNEDETAEDTQLIRRRADHIIYRKRLVKGIRKPITAYAGLILQNGRGANVSFSENTGNLPDWRLTPFYEKLSPDGLLDEESTDGISLNGLLYMGIEATLTLLAGQTKTFLCGMAMGSSAEVVEKTLRESITQNIAAESKTNWEDYFRSVPGFVCSDPWLEKYYWYRWYGLRLFTIDVEDGKMHYPAVAEGLEYFRVFITYSAQCHMLETRWMKEDAIAKGSLKNFIENQRSDGSFAGHIYLNGVQENGFYHADWGRALQEAQAIHPDVEYLKGVYEGLKRYAAFFDEVRDRENSGLYDVVDQFETGQEFMSRYQAVDEMADRYGWINNIRLKGVDATVYIYNLKKALARIADKIGKVEEVARWTTGAEKIREAVLNKMWDEEDGMFYDVNPRDFTRTKIKAAVCFYPYMTDIVSEKHLAGMKTHLLNKNEFWTPYPVPATAVGDAYFDPWAQWKGKRHNCPWNGRVWPMTNSHIADALGISARRFSDKELRTKTVEFIKKFVGMMFYEGDIERPNCFEHYNPFNGKASVYRGVDDYQHSWVVDLYFRYMIGLTVGETQIEVDPFPFDCAYEAKGVLIGGKRWDFSWDGKHYAISVDGTVIHQDARLHRTVFDK
;
A
#
# COMPACT_ATOMS: atom_id res chain seq x y z
N MET A 1 9.87 17.98 -22.97
CA MET A 1 9.55 16.56 -23.23
C MET A 1 9.09 15.96 -21.91
N GLU A 2 7.91 15.38 -21.88
CA GLU A 2 7.41 14.70 -20.68
C GLU A 2 8.30 13.49 -20.41
N ARG A 3 8.75 13.30 -19.16
CA ARG A 3 9.69 12.23 -18.81
C ARG A 3 8.95 10.88 -18.81
N ASP A 4 9.52 9.87 -19.43
CA ASP A 4 9.02 8.47 -19.32
C ASP A 4 9.32 7.92 -17.91
N ILE A 5 8.32 8.00 -17.02
CA ILE A 5 8.46 7.57 -15.63
C ILE A 5 8.60 6.05 -15.50
N CYS A 6 7.96 5.29 -16.38
CA CYS A 6 8.16 3.83 -16.40
C CYS A 6 9.63 3.47 -16.62
N SER A 7 10.28 4.09 -17.60
CA SER A 7 11.71 3.89 -17.86
C SER A 7 12.60 4.46 -16.75
N PHE A 8 12.20 5.56 -16.11
CA PHE A 8 12.94 6.14 -14.98
C PHE A 8 12.97 5.22 -13.76
N LEU A 9 11.92 4.43 -13.53
CA LEU A 9 11.82 3.47 -12.44
C LEU A 9 12.33 2.06 -12.80
N LYS A 10 12.99 1.89 -13.94
CA LYS A 10 13.51 0.61 -14.39
C LYS A 10 14.43 -0.05 -13.38
N ARG A 11 14.27 -1.39 -13.18
CA ARG A 11 15.06 -2.21 -12.26
C ARG A 11 15.34 -3.59 -12.83
N SER A 12 16.32 -4.30 -12.27
CA SER A 12 16.63 -5.70 -12.63
C SER A 12 16.30 -6.70 -11.53
N ASP A 13 16.04 -6.24 -10.30
CA ASP A 13 15.80 -7.08 -9.12
C ASP A 13 14.31 -7.27 -8.78
N LYS A 14 13.42 -6.49 -9.39
CA LYS A 14 11.99 -6.50 -9.12
C LYS A 14 11.21 -7.37 -10.12
N TRP A 15 10.00 -7.80 -9.72
CA TRP A 15 9.16 -8.70 -10.51
C TRP A 15 7.65 -8.39 -10.43
N TYR A 16 7.22 -7.42 -9.63
CA TYR A 16 5.80 -7.13 -9.42
C TYR A 16 5.09 -6.63 -10.67
N ILE A 17 3.92 -7.18 -10.96
CA ILE A 17 3.08 -6.78 -12.09
C ILE A 17 1.74 -6.27 -11.54
N GLY A 18 1.43 -5.02 -11.81
CA GLY A 18 0.23 -4.34 -11.34
C GLY A 18 -0.36 -3.39 -12.37
N GLY A 19 -1.28 -2.53 -11.93
CA GLY A 19 -1.98 -1.59 -12.80
C GLY A 19 -3.36 -2.07 -13.25
N GLY A 20 -3.77 -3.29 -12.88
CA GLY A 20 -5.16 -3.74 -12.98
C GLY A 20 -6.06 -3.08 -11.94
N LYS A 21 -7.36 -3.39 -11.99
CA LYS A 21 -8.35 -2.87 -11.02
C LYS A 21 -8.44 -3.73 -9.77
N LYS A 22 -8.34 -5.04 -9.91
CA LYS A 22 -8.53 -6.03 -8.84
C LYS A 22 -7.50 -7.16 -8.87
N LEU A 23 -6.86 -7.41 -10.01
CA LEU A 23 -5.83 -8.43 -10.17
C LEU A 23 -4.44 -7.81 -10.02
N ILE A 24 -3.52 -8.58 -9.42
CA ILE A 24 -2.11 -8.22 -9.21
C ILE A 24 -1.27 -9.49 -9.16
N TRP A 25 -0.04 -9.44 -9.63
CA TRP A 25 0.91 -10.53 -9.47
C TRP A 25 2.16 -10.05 -8.72
N THR A 26 2.20 -10.34 -7.42
CA THR A 26 3.19 -9.80 -6.48
C THR A 26 3.59 -10.86 -5.44
N PRO A 27 4.04 -12.06 -5.84
CA PRO A 27 4.43 -13.07 -4.87
C PRO A 27 5.59 -12.56 -4.01
N PRO A 28 5.49 -12.60 -2.66
CA PRO A 28 6.52 -12.04 -1.77
C PRO A 28 7.82 -12.86 -1.78
N PHE A 29 7.73 -14.17 -1.90
CA PHE A 29 8.85 -15.10 -1.97
C PHE A 29 8.69 -16.06 -3.16
N PRO A 30 8.91 -15.59 -4.40
CA PRO A 30 8.63 -16.39 -5.58
C PRO A 30 9.58 -17.57 -5.71
N SER A 31 9.03 -18.74 -5.93
CA SER A 31 9.80 -19.98 -6.11
C SER A 31 10.28 -20.17 -7.55
N PHE A 32 9.52 -19.63 -8.52
CA PHE A 32 9.72 -19.89 -9.95
C PHE A 32 10.15 -18.65 -10.75
N LEU A 33 10.77 -17.68 -10.08
CA LEU A 33 11.17 -16.39 -10.67
C LEU A 33 12.14 -16.51 -11.88
N HIS A 34 12.91 -17.61 -11.90
CA HIS A 34 13.93 -17.87 -12.92
C HIS A 34 13.44 -18.76 -14.06
N HIS A 35 12.16 -19.14 -14.03
CA HIS A 35 11.54 -19.96 -15.04
C HIS A 35 10.54 -19.17 -15.89
N PRO A 36 10.27 -19.60 -17.13
CA PRO A 36 9.20 -19.01 -17.93
C PRO A 36 7.83 -19.15 -17.27
N GLY A 37 6.93 -18.18 -17.53
CA GLY A 37 5.57 -18.20 -17.00
C GLY A 37 5.35 -17.33 -15.75
N LEU A 38 4.19 -17.49 -15.12
CA LEU A 38 3.71 -16.76 -13.93
C LEU A 38 3.09 -17.77 -12.93
N TRP A 39 3.85 -18.80 -12.60
CA TRP A 39 3.38 -19.93 -11.79
C TRP A 39 3.03 -19.57 -10.36
N ASP A 40 3.80 -18.71 -9.72
CA ASP A 40 3.57 -18.29 -8.34
C ASP A 40 2.20 -17.61 -8.14
N ASN A 41 1.84 -17.31 -6.91
CA ASN A 41 0.53 -16.78 -6.56
C ASN A 41 0.25 -15.38 -7.09
N ALA A 42 -0.99 -15.15 -7.52
CA ALA A 42 -1.56 -13.84 -7.81
C ALA A 42 -2.48 -13.37 -6.66
N GLY A 43 -2.82 -12.08 -6.64
CA GLY A 43 -3.84 -11.51 -5.77
C GLY A 43 -5.08 -11.09 -6.57
N TYR A 44 -6.26 -11.51 -6.13
CA TYR A 44 -7.54 -11.09 -6.68
C TYR A 44 -8.35 -10.42 -5.57
N TYR A 45 -8.55 -9.11 -5.63
CA TYR A 45 -8.90 -8.30 -4.46
C TYR A 45 -7.95 -8.56 -3.30
N ASP A 46 -8.48 -9.00 -2.17
CA ASP A 46 -7.75 -9.38 -0.96
C ASP A 46 -7.52 -10.91 -0.85
N PHE A 47 -7.90 -11.68 -1.85
CA PHE A 47 -7.71 -13.13 -1.89
C PHE A 47 -6.46 -13.52 -2.66
N ARG A 48 -5.82 -14.59 -2.20
CA ARG A 48 -4.70 -15.23 -2.90
C ARG A 48 -5.22 -16.23 -3.92
N VAL A 49 -4.62 -16.23 -5.09
CA VAL A 49 -4.86 -17.20 -6.17
C VAL A 49 -3.57 -17.98 -6.40
N ASP A 50 -3.56 -19.24 -6.06
CA ASP A 50 -2.37 -20.08 -6.05
C ASP A 50 -2.67 -21.46 -6.67
N PRO A 51 -1.91 -21.89 -7.67
CA PRO A 51 -0.93 -21.13 -8.45
C PRO A 51 -1.57 -20.25 -9.52
N GLY A 52 -0.75 -19.41 -10.18
CA GLY A 52 -1.13 -18.75 -11.42
C GLY A 52 -1.12 -19.73 -12.60
N PHE A 53 -0.28 -19.48 -13.60
CA PHE A 53 -0.12 -20.36 -14.76
C PHE A 53 1.34 -20.33 -15.27
N THR A 54 1.68 -21.33 -16.04
CA THR A 54 2.94 -21.34 -16.78
C THR A 54 2.72 -21.93 -18.16
N TYR A 55 3.74 -21.90 -19.00
CA TYR A 55 3.74 -22.59 -20.28
C TYR A 55 5.07 -23.32 -20.46
N ASP A 56 5.08 -24.28 -21.36
CA ASP A 56 6.27 -24.98 -21.74
C ASP A 56 6.38 -25.11 -23.27
N ILE A 57 7.59 -25.26 -23.75
CA ILE A 57 7.92 -25.50 -25.16
C ILE A 57 8.55 -26.89 -25.24
N LEU A 58 7.91 -27.76 -26.00
CA LEU A 58 8.34 -29.14 -26.17
C LEU A 58 8.90 -29.37 -27.59
N ASN A 59 9.99 -30.13 -27.68
CA ASN A 59 10.48 -30.69 -28.90
C ASN A 59 10.37 -32.22 -28.82
N ALA A 60 9.58 -32.81 -29.72
CA ALA A 60 9.27 -34.25 -29.68
C ALA A 60 8.80 -34.78 -28.30
N GLY A 61 7.98 -34.00 -27.61
CA GLY A 61 7.42 -34.33 -26.28
C GLY A 61 8.37 -34.07 -25.10
N VAL A 62 9.54 -33.48 -25.32
CA VAL A 62 10.53 -33.19 -24.26
C VAL A 62 10.62 -31.70 -24.02
N SER A 63 10.50 -31.26 -22.76
CA SER A 63 10.68 -29.85 -22.33
C SER A 63 12.12 -29.41 -22.47
N TYR A 64 12.31 -28.14 -22.82
CA TYR A 64 13.62 -27.51 -22.79
C TYR A 64 14.00 -27.08 -21.37
N GLU A 65 15.28 -27.20 -21.02
CA GLU A 65 15.86 -26.61 -19.83
C GLU A 65 16.31 -25.17 -20.13
N TRP A 66 15.68 -24.19 -19.50
CA TRP A 66 15.90 -22.78 -19.74
C TRP A 66 16.92 -22.18 -18.79
N ARG A 67 17.87 -21.41 -19.29
CA ARG A 67 18.78 -20.57 -18.53
C ARG A 67 18.37 -19.11 -18.70
N GLN A 68 17.96 -18.43 -17.60
CA GLN A 68 17.65 -17.01 -17.65
C GLN A 68 18.92 -16.18 -17.91
N THR A 69 18.89 -15.33 -18.92
CA THR A 69 20.01 -14.48 -19.36
C THR A 69 19.80 -13.01 -19.08
N LYS A 70 18.55 -12.56 -19.02
CA LYS A 70 18.19 -11.17 -18.73
C LYS A 70 16.89 -11.09 -17.94
N ARG A 71 16.84 -10.11 -17.05
CA ARG A 71 15.64 -9.68 -16.37
C ARG A 71 15.62 -8.15 -16.29
N GLU A 72 14.50 -7.54 -16.65
CA GLU A 72 14.30 -6.11 -16.63
C GLU A 72 12.85 -5.81 -16.28
N TRP A 73 12.65 -4.96 -15.30
CA TRP A 73 11.35 -4.59 -14.79
C TRP A 73 11.12 -3.08 -14.95
N THR A 74 9.90 -2.72 -15.29
CA THR A 74 9.31 -1.39 -15.16
C THR A 74 7.92 -1.51 -14.54
N PRO A 75 7.27 -0.45 -14.05
CA PRO A 75 5.87 -0.52 -13.59
C PRO A 75 4.92 -1.17 -14.60
N ALA A 76 5.15 -0.97 -15.88
CA ALA A 76 4.29 -1.41 -16.96
C ALA A 76 4.56 -2.85 -17.45
N CYS A 77 5.80 -3.32 -17.35
CA CYS A 77 6.19 -4.58 -17.97
C CYS A 77 7.40 -5.21 -17.27
N TRP A 78 7.33 -6.51 -17.05
CA TRP A 78 8.46 -7.32 -16.63
C TRP A 78 8.96 -8.17 -17.79
N THR A 79 10.17 -7.86 -18.28
CA THR A 79 10.80 -8.53 -19.41
C THR A 79 11.84 -9.51 -18.93
N CYS A 80 11.76 -10.76 -19.43
CA CYS A 80 12.75 -11.80 -19.18
C CYS A 80 13.29 -12.34 -20.51
N ALA A 81 14.53 -12.79 -20.51
CA ALA A 81 15.09 -13.55 -21.62
C ALA A 81 15.74 -14.83 -21.12
N TYR A 82 15.59 -15.87 -21.89
CA TYR A 82 16.12 -17.20 -21.60
C TYR A 82 16.76 -17.78 -22.86
N GLU A 83 17.65 -18.72 -22.68
CA GLU A 83 18.23 -19.48 -23.77
C GLU A 83 18.44 -20.94 -23.41
N CYS A 84 18.40 -21.78 -24.42
CA CYS A 84 18.83 -23.17 -24.40
C CYS A 84 19.69 -23.47 -25.64
N GLU A 85 20.02 -24.72 -25.89
CA GLU A 85 20.85 -25.10 -27.04
C GLU A 85 20.24 -24.64 -28.38
N ASP A 86 18.95 -24.87 -28.56
CA ASP A 86 18.24 -24.67 -29.82
C ASP A 86 17.54 -23.30 -29.97
N LEU A 87 17.17 -22.66 -28.86
CA LEU A 87 16.24 -21.54 -28.84
C LEU A 87 16.70 -20.37 -27.98
N ILE A 88 16.31 -19.16 -28.41
CA ILE A 88 16.23 -17.97 -27.56
C ILE A 88 14.76 -17.68 -27.32
N LEU A 89 14.40 -17.44 -26.05
CA LEU A 89 13.08 -17.08 -25.62
C LEU A 89 13.11 -15.71 -24.96
N LYS A 90 12.19 -14.82 -25.34
CA LYS A 90 11.95 -13.55 -24.67
C LYS A 90 10.49 -13.46 -24.23
N GLU A 91 10.26 -13.06 -23.00
CA GLU A 91 8.94 -12.78 -22.43
C GLU A 91 8.77 -11.29 -22.15
N GLU A 92 7.57 -10.78 -22.45
CA GLU A 92 7.06 -9.50 -21.99
C GLU A 92 5.78 -9.77 -21.18
N LYS A 93 5.86 -9.60 -19.85
CA LYS A 93 4.78 -9.91 -18.89
C LYS A 93 4.14 -8.61 -18.43
N ALA A 94 2.81 -8.50 -18.56
CA ALA A 94 2.09 -7.29 -18.23
C ALA A 94 0.67 -7.59 -17.74
N LEU A 95 0.10 -6.66 -16.99
CA LEU A 95 -1.29 -6.66 -16.57
C LEU A 95 -2.02 -5.49 -17.25
N THR A 96 -3.08 -5.80 -17.99
CA THR A 96 -3.90 -4.78 -18.63
C THR A 96 -4.87 -4.13 -17.64
N PRO A 97 -5.39 -2.93 -17.90
CA PRO A 97 -6.43 -2.31 -17.06
C PRO A 97 -7.74 -3.12 -16.99
N GLY A 98 -7.94 -4.07 -17.93
CA GLY A 98 -9.05 -5.02 -17.91
C GLY A 98 -8.83 -6.27 -17.07
N ASP A 99 -7.77 -6.33 -16.23
CA ASP A 99 -7.41 -7.48 -15.40
C ASP A 99 -7.06 -8.76 -16.21
N PHE A 100 -6.39 -8.60 -17.36
CA PHE A 100 -5.75 -9.69 -18.07
C PHE A 100 -4.24 -9.71 -17.76
N LEU A 101 -3.79 -10.76 -17.10
CA LEU A 101 -2.38 -11.03 -16.82
C LEU A 101 -1.80 -11.85 -17.96
N GLY A 102 -1.04 -11.21 -18.83
CA GLY A 102 -0.57 -11.80 -20.07
C GLY A 102 0.95 -11.92 -20.19
N ILE A 103 1.37 -12.87 -21.03
CA ILE A 103 2.76 -13.07 -21.43
C ILE A 103 2.81 -13.10 -22.94
N LYS A 104 3.55 -12.15 -23.52
CA LYS A 104 3.95 -12.19 -24.92
C LYS A 104 5.28 -12.91 -25.02
N VAL A 105 5.28 -14.07 -25.66
CA VAL A 105 6.43 -14.95 -25.84
C VAL A 105 6.98 -14.80 -27.25
N THR A 106 8.27 -14.53 -27.37
CA THR A 106 8.99 -14.47 -28.64
C THR A 106 10.07 -15.55 -28.65
N LEU A 107 9.98 -16.47 -29.60
CA LEU A 107 10.93 -17.58 -29.78
C LEU A 107 11.74 -17.38 -31.05
N THR A 108 13.06 -17.58 -30.96
CA THR A 108 13.97 -17.56 -32.09
C THR A 108 14.71 -18.89 -32.17
N ASN A 109 14.62 -19.56 -33.33
CA ASN A 109 15.37 -20.77 -33.62
C ASN A 109 16.84 -20.41 -33.92
N ARG A 110 17.78 -20.97 -33.16
CA ARG A 110 19.22 -20.75 -33.27
C ARG A 110 19.90 -21.80 -34.16
N THR A 111 19.16 -22.84 -34.55
CA THR A 111 19.71 -23.95 -35.34
C THR A 111 19.60 -23.69 -36.84
N GLU A 112 20.30 -24.50 -37.62
CA GLU A 112 20.21 -24.49 -39.08
C GLU A 112 19.07 -25.39 -39.62
N LYS A 113 18.25 -25.96 -38.71
CA LYS A 113 17.17 -26.88 -39.07
C LYS A 113 15.81 -26.27 -38.73
N GLU A 114 14.78 -26.76 -39.40
CA GLU A 114 13.40 -26.50 -38.98
C GLU A 114 13.11 -27.21 -37.65
N LEU A 115 12.44 -26.52 -36.73
CA LEU A 115 11.94 -27.07 -35.47
C LEU A 115 10.42 -27.12 -35.50
N ALA A 116 9.85 -28.29 -35.27
CA ALA A 116 8.42 -28.49 -35.04
C ALA A 116 8.17 -28.61 -33.53
N LEU A 117 7.70 -27.53 -32.94
CA LEU A 117 7.53 -27.37 -31.50
C LEU A 117 6.07 -27.48 -31.09
N GLN A 118 5.84 -27.98 -29.89
CA GLN A 118 4.55 -27.97 -29.21
C GLN A 118 4.65 -26.94 -28.08
N THR A 119 3.69 -26.03 -28.00
CA THR A 119 3.55 -25.08 -26.90
C THR A 119 2.36 -25.51 -26.03
N VAL A 120 2.54 -25.59 -24.72
CA VAL A 120 1.48 -25.95 -23.78
C VAL A 120 1.40 -24.89 -22.70
N LEU A 121 0.28 -24.18 -22.63
CA LEU A 121 -0.10 -23.33 -21.51
C LEU A 121 -0.85 -24.17 -20.49
N TRP A 122 -0.48 -24.11 -19.21
CA TRP A 122 -1.10 -24.97 -18.22
C TRP A 122 -1.16 -24.40 -16.80
N THR A 123 -2.05 -24.97 -15.99
CA THR A 123 -2.18 -24.77 -14.55
C THR A 123 -2.63 -26.06 -13.87
N ALA A 124 -2.43 -26.14 -12.55
CA ALA A 124 -2.99 -27.18 -11.70
C ALA A 124 -3.68 -26.53 -10.51
N GLN A 125 -4.95 -26.81 -10.32
CA GLN A 125 -5.79 -26.17 -9.34
C GLN A 125 -6.34 -27.17 -8.34
N LYS A 126 -6.49 -26.77 -7.07
CA LYS A 126 -7.08 -27.63 -6.04
C LYS A 126 -8.53 -27.93 -6.34
N ARG A 127 -8.90 -29.19 -6.19
CA ARG A 127 -10.26 -29.69 -6.18
C ARG A 127 -10.58 -30.22 -4.77
N ASN A 128 -11.66 -29.74 -4.15
CA ASN A 128 -12.00 -30.10 -2.77
C ASN A 128 -13.52 -30.06 -2.55
N GLU A 129 -14.07 -31.14 -1.97
CA GLU A 129 -15.49 -31.22 -1.62
C GLU A 129 -15.85 -30.39 -0.39
N ASP A 130 -14.90 -30.13 0.51
CA ASP A 130 -15.15 -29.29 1.70
C ASP A 130 -15.50 -27.88 1.27
N GLU A 131 -16.71 -27.43 1.58
CA GLU A 131 -17.22 -26.10 1.23
C GLU A 131 -16.43 -24.95 1.86
N THR A 132 -15.61 -25.22 2.88
CA THR A 132 -14.75 -24.26 3.54
C THR A 132 -13.34 -24.17 2.94
N ALA A 133 -12.99 -25.09 2.05
CA ALA A 133 -11.70 -25.16 1.39
C ALA A 133 -11.70 -24.54 -0.02
N GLU A 134 -10.50 -24.24 -0.52
CA GLU A 134 -10.34 -23.87 -1.93
C GLU A 134 -10.80 -25.02 -2.84
N ASP A 135 -11.56 -24.67 -3.86
CA ASP A 135 -12.06 -25.61 -4.85
C ASP A 135 -12.05 -25.01 -6.25
N THR A 136 -11.91 -25.87 -7.26
CA THR A 136 -11.94 -25.48 -8.66
C THR A 136 -12.82 -26.41 -9.44
N GLN A 137 -13.72 -25.87 -10.25
CA GLN A 137 -14.60 -26.63 -11.14
C GLN A 137 -14.46 -26.12 -12.57
N LEU A 138 -14.28 -27.06 -13.52
CA LEU A 138 -14.30 -26.76 -14.93
C LEU A 138 -15.69 -26.26 -15.33
N ILE A 139 -15.77 -25.13 -16.04
CA ILE A 139 -17.02 -24.54 -16.56
C ILE A 139 -17.08 -24.66 -18.07
N ARG A 140 -15.96 -24.37 -18.75
CA ARG A 140 -15.91 -24.38 -20.22
C ARG A 140 -14.54 -24.79 -20.71
N ARG A 141 -14.52 -25.65 -21.73
CA ARG A 141 -13.33 -26.07 -22.45
C ARG A 141 -13.53 -25.80 -23.94
N ARG A 142 -12.63 -25.05 -24.54
CA ARG A 142 -12.56 -24.75 -25.97
C ARG A 142 -11.13 -24.97 -26.47
N ALA A 143 -10.94 -25.03 -27.77
CA ALA A 143 -9.63 -25.35 -28.32
C ALA A 143 -8.54 -24.36 -27.90
N ASP A 144 -8.89 -23.09 -27.69
CA ASP A 144 -7.98 -21.97 -27.42
C ASP A 144 -8.05 -21.41 -25.99
N HIS A 145 -9.08 -21.81 -25.20
CA HIS A 145 -9.25 -21.34 -23.82
C HIS A 145 -10.00 -22.32 -22.92
N ILE A 146 -9.75 -22.18 -21.61
CA ILE A 146 -10.42 -22.92 -20.55
C ILE A 146 -10.95 -21.90 -19.54
N ILE A 147 -12.19 -22.09 -19.08
CA ILE A 147 -12.80 -21.28 -17.99
C ILE A 147 -13.18 -22.20 -16.85
N TYR A 148 -12.83 -21.82 -15.65
CA TYR A 148 -13.14 -22.55 -14.43
C TYR A 148 -13.69 -21.63 -13.34
N ARG A 149 -14.56 -22.17 -12.50
CA ARG A 149 -15.05 -21.53 -11.29
C ARG A 149 -14.09 -21.84 -10.16
N LYS A 150 -13.72 -20.84 -9.39
CA LYS A 150 -12.81 -20.98 -8.26
C LYS A 150 -13.49 -20.50 -6.98
N ARG A 151 -13.50 -21.34 -5.94
CA ARG A 151 -13.82 -20.97 -4.59
C ARG A 151 -12.55 -20.52 -3.90
N LEU A 152 -12.48 -19.24 -3.52
CA LEU A 152 -11.34 -18.62 -2.85
C LEU A 152 -11.62 -18.51 -1.36
N VAL A 153 -10.63 -18.85 -0.55
CA VAL A 153 -10.72 -18.89 0.91
C VAL A 153 -9.63 -18.02 1.53
N LYS A 154 -9.95 -17.32 2.61
CA LYS A 154 -8.96 -16.57 3.39
C LYS A 154 -9.33 -16.59 4.88
N GLY A 155 -8.57 -17.37 5.66
CA GLY A 155 -8.79 -17.52 7.11
C GLY A 155 -10.18 -18.05 7.44
N ILE A 156 -10.84 -17.48 8.43
CA ILE A 156 -12.17 -17.87 8.91
C ILE A 156 -13.34 -17.20 8.16
N ARG A 157 -13.03 -16.39 7.15
CA ARG A 157 -14.06 -15.65 6.39
C ARG A 157 -14.84 -16.60 5.47
N LYS A 158 -16.07 -16.19 5.14
CA LYS A 158 -16.87 -16.94 4.15
C LYS A 158 -16.10 -16.99 2.83
N PRO A 159 -16.05 -18.15 2.15
CA PRO A 159 -15.50 -18.26 0.83
C PRO A 159 -16.20 -17.32 -0.17
N ILE A 160 -15.49 -16.92 -1.21
CA ILE A 160 -16.08 -16.26 -2.38
C ILE A 160 -15.99 -17.16 -3.60
N THR A 161 -16.90 -16.95 -4.53
CA THR A 161 -16.83 -17.54 -5.86
C THR A 161 -16.30 -16.51 -6.84
N ALA A 162 -15.25 -16.89 -7.58
CA ALA A 162 -14.70 -16.15 -8.70
C ALA A 162 -14.61 -17.09 -9.92
N TYR A 163 -14.49 -16.50 -11.09
CA TYR A 163 -14.20 -17.24 -12.32
C TYR A 163 -12.81 -16.85 -12.81
N ALA A 164 -12.09 -17.83 -13.30
CA ALA A 164 -10.80 -17.64 -13.91
C ALA A 164 -10.75 -18.34 -15.27
N GLY A 165 -9.87 -17.91 -16.12
CA GLY A 165 -9.69 -18.57 -17.41
C GLY A 165 -8.30 -18.39 -17.95
N LEU A 166 -7.85 -19.36 -18.74
CA LEU A 166 -6.60 -19.35 -19.48
C LEU A 166 -6.89 -19.25 -20.97
N ILE A 167 -6.02 -18.59 -21.72
CA ILE A 167 -6.08 -18.52 -23.18
C ILE A 167 -4.68 -18.62 -23.79
N LEU A 168 -4.57 -19.36 -24.90
CA LEU A 168 -3.37 -19.48 -25.70
C LEU A 168 -3.69 -19.07 -27.14
N GLN A 169 -2.98 -18.11 -27.68
CA GLN A 169 -3.13 -17.68 -29.07
C GLN A 169 -2.84 -18.85 -30.01
N ASN A 170 -3.76 -19.09 -30.97
CA ASN A 170 -3.72 -20.22 -31.88
C ASN A 170 -3.80 -21.60 -31.20
N GLY A 171 -4.36 -21.67 -30.01
CA GLY A 171 -4.63 -22.95 -29.35
C GLY A 171 -5.50 -23.86 -30.19
N ARG A 172 -5.18 -25.17 -30.23
CA ARG A 172 -5.84 -26.17 -31.07
C ARG A 172 -6.46 -27.31 -30.30
N GLY A 173 -6.17 -27.39 -29.01
CA GLY A 173 -6.71 -28.43 -28.13
C GLY A 173 -6.55 -28.04 -26.68
N ALA A 174 -7.59 -28.25 -25.89
CA ALA A 174 -7.56 -28.05 -24.45
C ALA A 174 -7.85 -29.36 -23.75
N ASN A 175 -7.00 -29.74 -22.82
CA ASN A 175 -7.05 -31.00 -22.08
C ASN A 175 -7.22 -30.73 -20.60
N VAL A 176 -8.05 -31.55 -19.95
CA VAL A 176 -8.31 -31.48 -18.50
C VAL A 176 -8.22 -32.85 -17.92
N SER A 177 -7.51 -33.01 -16.82
CA SER A 177 -7.33 -34.30 -16.14
C SER A 177 -7.37 -34.07 -14.62
N PHE A 178 -7.75 -35.09 -13.88
CA PHE A 178 -7.80 -35.09 -12.43
C PHE A 178 -6.81 -36.08 -11.82
N SER A 179 -6.25 -35.73 -10.66
CA SER A 179 -5.41 -36.63 -9.86
C SER A 179 -5.78 -36.55 -8.38
N GLU A 180 -6.01 -37.68 -7.76
CA GLU A 180 -6.26 -37.77 -6.30
C GLU A 180 -5.03 -37.45 -5.45
N ASN A 181 -3.86 -37.37 -6.06
CA ASN A 181 -2.63 -37.07 -5.33
C ASN A 181 -2.59 -35.56 -4.96
N THR A 182 -2.83 -35.29 -3.68
CA THR A 182 -2.74 -33.93 -3.10
C THR A 182 -1.40 -33.63 -2.45
N GLY A 183 -0.46 -34.58 -2.44
CA GLY A 183 0.74 -34.55 -1.60
C GLY A 183 1.71 -33.42 -1.88
N ASN A 184 1.82 -33.01 -3.14
CA ASN A 184 2.64 -31.84 -3.52
C ASN A 184 2.00 -31.18 -4.74
N LEU A 185 2.05 -29.86 -4.81
CA LEU A 185 1.80 -29.15 -6.06
C LEU A 185 2.76 -29.69 -7.13
N PRO A 186 2.32 -29.84 -8.38
CA PRO A 186 3.18 -30.33 -9.44
C PRO A 186 4.40 -29.42 -9.61
N ASP A 187 5.51 -30.03 -9.99
CA ASP A 187 6.68 -29.29 -10.44
C ASP A 187 6.26 -28.33 -11.57
N TRP A 188 6.93 -27.18 -11.70
CA TRP A 188 6.73 -26.26 -12.82
C TRP A 188 7.03 -26.89 -14.18
N ARG A 189 7.69 -28.03 -14.24
CA ARG A 189 7.96 -28.81 -15.44
C ARG A 189 6.71 -29.52 -15.93
N LEU A 190 6.46 -29.37 -17.22
CA LEU A 190 5.28 -29.99 -17.84
C LEU A 190 5.41 -31.50 -18.05
N THR A 191 6.63 -32.05 -18.23
CA THR A 191 6.83 -33.43 -18.67
C THR A 191 6.16 -34.46 -17.75
N PRO A 192 6.31 -34.46 -16.41
CA PRO A 192 5.57 -35.34 -15.53
C PRO A 192 4.06 -35.07 -15.51
N PHE A 193 3.67 -33.86 -15.88
CA PHE A 193 2.33 -33.36 -15.86
C PHE A 193 1.56 -33.67 -17.15
N TYR A 194 2.25 -33.64 -18.29
CA TYR A 194 1.65 -33.92 -19.59
C TYR A 194 1.05 -35.31 -19.69
N GLU A 195 1.62 -36.29 -18.99
CA GLU A 195 1.06 -37.61 -18.83
C GLU A 195 -0.33 -37.59 -18.18
N LYS A 196 -0.56 -36.63 -17.29
CA LYS A 196 -1.87 -36.43 -16.63
C LYS A 196 -2.91 -35.76 -17.54
N LEU A 197 -2.49 -35.11 -18.58
CA LEU A 197 -3.33 -34.48 -19.60
C LEU A 197 -3.59 -35.39 -20.80
N SER A 198 -3.18 -36.66 -20.70
CA SER A 198 -3.37 -37.63 -21.79
C SER A 198 -4.87 -37.91 -22.06
N PRO A 199 -5.23 -38.36 -23.24
CA PRO A 199 -6.62 -38.58 -23.65
C PRO A 199 -7.44 -39.49 -22.73
N ASP A 200 -6.81 -40.45 -22.06
CA ASP A 200 -7.48 -41.38 -21.16
C ASP A 200 -7.96 -40.75 -19.84
N GLY A 201 -7.49 -39.55 -19.52
CA GLY A 201 -7.88 -38.77 -18.34
C GLY A 201 -8.74 -37.55 -18.63
N LEU A 202 -9.31 -37.43 -19.83
CA LEU A 202 -10.15 -36.27 -20.20
C LEU A 202 -11.47 -36.26 -19.41
N LEU A 203 -11.73 -35.13 -18.78
CA LEU A 203 -13.00 -34.85 -18.15
C LEU A 203 -14.01 -34.29 -19.16
N ASP A 204 -15.28 -34.31 -18.76
CA ASP A 204 -16.39 -33.81 -19.58
C ASP A 204 -16.19 -32.35 -20.00
N GLU A 205 -16.73 -31.96 -21.15
CA GLU A 205 -16.35 -30.70 -21.81
C GLU A 205 -16.75 -29.44 -21.05
N GLU A 206 -17.79 -29.51 -20.21
CA GLU A 206 -18.38 -28.29 -19.64
C GLU A 206 -18.51 -28.30 -18.12
N SER A 207 -18.25 -29.38 -17.42
CA SER A 207 -18.42 -29.47 -15.96
C SER A 207 -17.60 -30.56 -15.31
N THR A 208 -17.14 -30.26 -14.10
CA THR A 208 -16.61 -31.26 -13.15
C THR A 208 -17.63 -31.60 -12.07
N ASP A 209 -18.89 -31.24 -12.25
CA ASP A 209 -19.95 -31.61 -11.32
C ASP A 209 -20.12 -33.14 -11.29
N GLY A 210 -20.11 -33.70 -10.07
CA GLY A 210 -20.15 -35.17 -9.87
C GLY A 210 -18.78 -35.83 -9.76
N ILE A 211 -17.67 -35.14 -9.99
CA ILE A 211 -16.35 -35.60 -9.56
C ILE A 211 -16.23 -35.33 -8.08
N SER A 212 -16.45 -36.37 -7.28
CA SER A 212 -16.25 -36.29 -5.84
C SER A 212 -14.78 -36.28 -5.60
N LEU A 213 -14.12 -35.18 -5.13
CA LEU A 213 -12.79 -35.48 -4.86
C LEU A 213 -11.91 -34.39 -4.27
N ASN A 214 -10.99 -34.83 -3.42
CA ASN A 214 -9.83 -34.10 -2.94
C ASN A 214 -8.64 -34.41 -3.85
N GLY A 215 -8.18 -33.46 -4.62
CA GLY A 215 -7.08 -33.64 -5.56
C GLY A 215 -6.66 -32.40 -6.30
N LEU A 216 -6.04 -32.62 -7.44
CA LEU A 216 -5.59 -31.56 -8.34
C LEU A 216 -6.29 -31.72 -9.70
N LEU A 217 -6.85 -30.62 -10.17
CA LEU A 217 -7.41 -30.48 -11.49
C LEU A 217 -6.35 -29.86 -12.40
N TYR A 218 -5.86 -30.61 -13.34
CA TYR A 218 -4.87 -30.21 -14.30
C TYR A 218 -5.55 -29.70 -15.57
N MET A 219 -5.16 -28.54 -16.05
CA MET A 219 -5.76 -27.91 -17.23
C MET A 219 -4.66 -27.39 -18.13
N GLY A 220 -4.70 -27.72 -19.41
CA GLY A 220 -3.71 -27.29 -20.39
C GLY A 220 -4.30 -27.01 -21.76
N ILE A 221 -3.71 -26.08 -22.50
CA ILE A 221 -4.07 -25.68 -23.86
C ILE A 221 -2.84 -25.83 -24.74
N GLU A 222 -2.98 -26.50 -25.85
CA GLU A 222 -1.88 -26.83 -26.76
C GLU A 222 -1.94 -26.01 -28.06
N ALA A 223 -0.77 -25.69 -28.60
CA ALA A 223 -0.58 -25.14 -29.93
C ALA A 223 0.69 -25.70 -30.55
N THR A 224 0.69 -25.87 -31.89
CA THR A 224 1.88 -26.25 -32.66
C THR A 224 2.56 -25.00 -33.19
N LEU A 225 3.89 -24.96 -33.14
CA LEU A 225 4.70 -23.87 -33.62
C LEU A 225 5.86 -24.41 -34.45
N THR A 226 5.87 -24.13 -35.74
CA THR A 226 7.01 -24.47 -36.62
C THR A 226 7.93 -23.26 -36.79
N LEU A 227 9.21 -23.43 -36.55
CA LEU A 227 10.24 -22.38 -36.72
C LEU A 227 11.29 -22.85 -37.76
N LEU A 228 11.39 -22.16 -38.87
CA LEU A 228 12.49 -22.36 -39.85
C LEU A 228 13.82 -21.96 -39.21
N ALA A 229 14.92 -22.37 -39.79
CA ALA A 229 16.26 -21.97 -39.35
C ALA A 229 16.37 -20.44 -39.26
N GLY A 230 16.81 -19.92 -38.10
CA GLY A 230 16.92 -18.50 -37.78
C GLY A 230 15.60 -17.73 -37.66
N GLN A 231 14.44 -18.39 -37.80
CA GLN A 231 13.14 -17.72 -37.75
C GLN A 231 12.77 -17.35 -36.33
N THR A 232 12.10 -16.19 -36.21
CA THR A 232 11.47 -15.72 -34.98
C THR A 232 9.94 -15.74 -35.11
N LYS A 233 9.25 -16.24 -34.14
CA LYS A 233 7.78 -16.17 -34.00
C LYS A 233 7.38 -15.72 -32.63
N THR A 234 6.19 -15.13 -32.56
CA THR A 234 5.60 -14.61 -31.33
C THR A 234 4.21 -15.15 -31.13
N PHE A 235 3.86 -15.46 -29.91
CA PHE A 235 2.49 -15.77 -29.49
C PHE A 235 2.18 -15.08 -28.14
N LEU A 236 0.90 -14.96 -27.83
CA LEU A 236 0.39 -14.43 -26.57
C LEU A 236 -0.34 -15.52 -25.79
N CYS A 237 -0.16 -15.56 -24.48
CA CYS A 237 -0.93 -16.38 -23.56
C CYS A 237 -1.22 -15.60 -22.28
N GLY A 238 -2.21 -16.03 -21.49
CA GLY A 238 -2.52 -15.34 -20.25
C GLY A 238 -3.72 -15.87 -19.51
N MET A 239 -4.00 -15.18 -18.41
CA MET A 239 -5.08 -15.45 -17.48
C MET A 239 -5.93 -14.20 -17.25
N ALA A 240 -7.24 -14.41 -17.11
CA ALA A 240 -8.16 -13.37 -16.61
C ALA A 240 -8.96 -13.92 -15.44
N MET A 241 -9.47 -13.01 -14.60
CA MET A 241 -10.39 -13.31 -13.52
C MET A 241 -11.58 -12.35 -13.52
N GLY A 242 -12.75 -12.83 -13.08
CA GLY A 242 -13.97 -12.05 -13.07
C GLY A 242 -15.08 -12.64 -12.23
N SER A 243 -16.21 -11.95 -12.20
CA SER A 243 -17.41 -12.34 -11.43
C SER A 243 -18.28 -13.40 -12.13
N SER A 244 -18.09 -13.63 -13.43
CA SER A 244 -18.78 -14.66 -14.20
C SER A 244 -17.92 -15.23 -15.32
N ALA A 245 -18.31 -16.40 -15.83
CA ALA A 245 -17.63 -17.05 -16.95
C ALA A 245 -17.66 -16.16 -18.22
N GLU A 246 -18.75 -15.45 -18.46
CA GLU A 246 -18.94 -14.55 -19.62
C GLU A 246 -17.98 -13.37 -19.57
N VAL A 247 -17.82 -12.76 -18.37
CA VAL A 247 -16.88 -11.64 -18.16
C VAL A 247 -15.45 -12.12 -18.44
N VAL A 248 -15.09 -13.29 -17.90
CA VAL A 248 -13.76 -13.88 -18.13
C VAL A 248 -13.53 -14.18 -19.61
N GLU A 249 -14.49 -14.84 -20.29
CA GLU A 249 -14.34 -15.15 -21.71
C GLU A 249 -14.18 -13.90 -22.58
N LYS A 250 -14.99 -12.86 -22.29
CA LYS A 250 -14.89 -11.58 -22.97
C LYS A 250 -13.48 -10.99 -22.82
N THR A 251 -12.99 -10.90 -21.57
CA THR A 251 -11.65 -10.37 -21.28
C THR A 251 -10.56 -11.15 -22.00
N LEU A 252 -10.60 -12.49 -21.96
CA LEU A 252 -9.63 -13.34 -22.64
C LEU A 252 -9.60 -13.07 -24.17
N ARG A 253 -10.78 -13.03 -24.81
CA ARG A 253 -10.89 -12.84 -26.26
C ARG A 253 -10.48 -11.46 -26.73
N GLU A 254 -10.81 -10.42 -25.96
CA GLU A 254 -10.38 -9.05 -26.26
C GLU A 254 -8.87 -8.88 -26.10
N SER A 255 -8.30 -9.39 -25.02
CA SER A 255 -6.89 -9.18 -24.69
C SER A 255 -5.91 -9.99 -25.53
N ILE A 256 -6.31 -11.20 -26.03
CA ILE A 256 -5.42 -12.07 -26.79
C ILE A 256 -5.00 -11.47 -28.15
N THR A 257 -5.68 -10.45 -28.62
CA THR A 257 -5.41 -9.77 -29.89
C THR A 257 -4.66 -8.45 -29.70
N GLN A 258 -4.41 -8.03 -28.45
CA GLN A 258 -3.86 -6.72 -28.10
C GLN A 258 -2.34 -6.75 -27.88
N ASN A 259 -1.73 -5.57 -27.87
CA ASN A 259 -0.36 -5.41 -27.39
C ASN A 259 -0.39 -5.08 -25.89
N ILE A 260 -0.40 -6.12 -25.05
CA ILE A 260 -0.55 -6.01 -23.61
C ILE A 260 0.50 -5.11 -22.95
N ALA A 261 1.74 -5.13 -23.42
CA ALA A 261 2.81 -4.29 -22.87
C ALA A 261 2.59 -2.81 -23.19
N ALA A 262 2.12 -2.49 -24.40
CA ALA A 262 1.80 -1.12 -24.80
C ALA A 262 0.55 -0.61 -24.04
N GLU A 263 -0.47 -1.43 -23.89
CA GLU A 263 -1.69 -1.08 -23.16
C GLU A 263 -1.38 -0.82 -21.66
N SER A 264 -0.62 -1.71 -21.03
CA SER A 264 -0.16 -1.52 -19.66
C SER A 264 0.69 -0.24 -19.52
N LYS A 265 1.60 0.01 -20.47
CA LYS A 265 2.42 1.22 -20.45
C LYS A 265 1.56 2.48 -20.53
N THR A 266 0.59 2.54 -21.44
CA THR A 266 -0.33 3.68 -21.56
C THR A 266 -1.09 3.91 -20.25
N ASN A 267 -1.61 2.84 -19.63
CA ASN A 267 -2.32 2.91 -18.35
C ASN A 267 -1.45 3.47 -17.21
N TRP A 268 -0.19 3.05 -17.11
CA TRP A 268 0.74 3.59 -16.12
C TRP A 268 1.15 5.03 -16.39
N GLU A 269 1.37 5.40 -17.65
CA GLU A 269 1.68 6.78 -18.05
C GLU A 269 0.50 7.72 -17.79
N ASP A 270 -0.74 7.28 -18.05
CA ASP A 270 -1.96 8.03 -17.71
C ASP A 270 -2.07 8.29 -16.21
N TYR A 271 -1.76 7.27 -15.41
CA TYR A 271 -1.71 7.43 -13.96
C TYR A 271 -0.63 8.43 -13.54
N PHE A 272 0.60 8.33 -14.05
CA PHE A 272 1.66 9.28 -13.71
C PHE A 272 1.36 10.70 -14.19
N ARG A 273 0.54 10.88 -15.23
CA ARG A 273 0.01 12.19 -15.62
C ARG A 273 -1.11 12.70 -14.71
N SER A 274 -1.74 11.85 -13.92
CA SER A 274 -2.77 12.24 -12.95
C SER A 274 -2.22 12.79 -11.63
N VAL A 275 -0.93 12.70 -11.41
CA VAL A 275 -0.23 13.23 -10.22
C VAL A 275 0.64 14.43 -10.60
N PRO A 276 1.04 15.29 -9.64
CA PRO A 276 1.93 16.41 -9.94
C PRO A 276 3.27 15.95 -10.49
N GLY A 277 3.74 16.61 -11.55
CA GLY A 277 5.09 16.41 -12.08
C GLY A 277 6.14 16.90 -11.09
N PHE A 278 7.23 16.14 -10.90
CA PHE A 278 8.30 16.50 -9.98
C PHE A 278 9.67 16.16 -10.54
N VAL A 279 10.58 17.14 -10.47
CA VAL A 279 12.00 17.00 -10.80
C VAL A 279 12.82 17.61 -9.65
N CYS A 280 13.90 16.96 -9.26
CA CYS A 280 14.77 17.41 -8.19
C CYS A 280 16.24 17.12 -8.51
N SER A 281 17.13 18.06 -8.16
CA SER A 281 18.57 17.84 -8.32
C SER A 281 19.16 16.83 -7.30
N ASP A 282 18.44 16.52 -6.22
CA ASP A 282 18.74 15.40 -5.34
C ASP A 282 18.13 14.11 -5.93
N PRO A 283 18.93 13.19 -6.49
CA PRO A 283 18.41 12.05 -7.22
C PRO A 283 17.69 11.03 -6.31
N TRP A 284 17.99 11.00 -5.00
CA TRP A 284 17.31 10.14 -4.05
C TRP A 284 15.88 10.60 -3.80
N LEU A 285 15.71 11.89 -3.60
CA LEU A 285 14.38 12.49 -3.41
C LEU A 285 13.54 12.34 -4.68
N GLU A 286 14.11 12.60 -5.85
CA GLU A 286 13.38 12.47 -7.13
C GLU A 286 12.97 11.02 -7.40
N LYS A 287 13.90 10.08 -7.25
CA LYS A 287 13.63 8.65 -7.48
C LYS A 287 12.53 8.14 -6.56
N TYR A 288 12.59 8.50 -5.27
CA TYR A 288 11.62 8.03 -4.28
C TYR A 288 10.24 8.66 -4.49
N TYR A 289 10.14 9.94 -4.89
CA TYR A 289 8.88 10.57 -5.24
C TYR A 289 8.07 9.73 -6.25
N TRP A 290 8.68 9.40 -7.38
CA TRP A 290 8.03 8.62 -8.43
C TRP A 290 7.77 7.18 -8.02
N TYR A 291 8.70 6.60 -7.25
CA TYR A 291 8.53 5.25 -6.74
C TYR A 291 7.38 5.14 -5.74
N ARG A 292 7.18 6.18 -4.91
CA ARG A 292 6.05 6.21 -3.98
C ARG A 292 4.71 6.25 -4.73
N TRP A 293 4.58 7.04 -5.76
CA TRP A 293 3.39 7.04 -6.61
C TRP A 293 3.16 5.69 -7.29
N TYR A 294 4.22 5.03 -7.76
CA TYR A 294 4.13 3.66 -8.24
C TYR A 294 3.51 2.73 -7.20
N GLY A 295 3.98 2.74 -5.95
CA GLY A 295 3.48 1.90 -4.85
C GLY A 295 2.00 2.15 -4.55
N LEU A 296 1.57 3.42 -4.50
CA LEU A 296 0.16 3.79 -4.31
C LEU A 296 -0.72 3.22 -5.42
N ARG A 297 -0.31 3.31 -6.69
CA ARG A 297 -1.06 2.72 -7.82
C ARG A 297 -1.06 1.21 -7.79
N LEU A 298 0.08 0.59 -7.44
CA LEU A 298 0.21 -0.87 -7.37
C LEU A 298 -0.85 -1.49 -6.46
N PHE A 299 -1.12 -0.85 -5.31
CA PHE A 299 -2.06 -1.36 -4.31
C PHE A 299 -3.46 -0.73 -4.38
N THR A 300 -3.73 0.15 -5.33
CA THR A 300 -5.09 0.65 -5.54
C THR A 300 -6.00 -0.49 -6.00
N ILE A 301 -7.13 -0.65 -5.31
CA ILE A 301 -8.27 -1.46 -5.72
C ILE A 301 -9.32 -0.48 -6.24
N ASP A 302 -9.56 -0.53 -7.56
CA ASP A 302 -10.38 0.45 -8.27
C ASP A 302 -11.67 -0.21 -8.80
N VAL A 303 -12.52 -0.58 -7.87
CA VAL A 303 -13.81 -1.24 -8.14
C VAL A 303 -14.82 -0.91 -7.04
N GLU A 304 -16.09 -1.13 -7.35
CA GLU A 304 -17.23 -0.98 -6.44
C GLU A 304 -17.90 -2.35 -6.26
N ASP A 305 -17.23 -3.22 -5.48
CA ASP A 305 -17.66 -4.61 -5.28
C ASP A 305 -17.77 -4.97 -3.80
N GLY A 306 -18.78 -5.72 -3.43
CA GLY A 306 -18.97 -6.25 -2.08
C GLY A 306 -18.99 -5.16 -1.01
N LYS A 307 -18.01 -5.21 -0.08
CA LYS A 307 -17.81 -4.21 0.97
C LYS A 307 -16.80 -3.13 0.61
N MET A 308 -16.12 -3.27 -0.52
CA MET A 308 -15.22 -2.27 -1.09
C MET A 308 -16.03 -1.37 -2.03
N HIS A 309 -16.73 -0.38 -1.47
CA HIS A 309 -17.69 0.44 -2.19
C HIS A 309 -17.07 1.53 -3.07
N TYR A 310 -15.83 1.92 -2.77
CA TYR A 310 -15.14 3.02 -3.45
C TYR A 310 -13.69 2.67 -3.71
N PRO A 311 -13.08 3.25 -4.76
CA PRO A 311 -11.64 3.11 -5.00
C PRO A 311 -10.83 3.54 -3.78
N ALA A 312 -9.87 2.72 -3.37
CA ALA A 312 -8.95 3.05 -2.28
C ALA A 312 -7.65 2.25 -2.41
N VAL A 313 -6.62 2.65 -1.66
CA VAL A 313 -5.34 1.95 -1.61
C VAL A 313 -5.39 0.89 -0.51
N ALA A 314 -4.98 -0.33 -0.80
CA ALA A 314 -4.70 -1.36 0.20
C ALA A 314 -3.34 -1.09 0.86
N GLU A 315 -3.17 -1.54 2.11
CA GLU A 315 -1.94 -1.25 2.87
C GLU A 315 -0.68 -1.92 2.29
N GLY A 316 -0.81 -3.08 1.66
CA GLY A 316 0.34 -3.81 1.11
C GLY A 316 -0.02 -5.12 0.43
N LEU A 317 0.92 -6.06 0.51
CA LEU A 317 0.82 -7.39 -0.09
C LEU A 317 0.02 -8.37 0.79
N GLU A 318 -0.45 -9.45 0.20
CA GLU A 318 -0.97 -10.64 0.87
C GLU A 318 -1.99 -10.33 1.97
N TYR A 319 -1.59 -10.50 3.24
CA TYR A 319 -2.44 -10.19 4.40
C TYR A 319 -2.88 -8.74 4.40
N PHE A 320 -2.01 -7.82 3.97
CA PHE A 320 -2.23 -6.39 3.97
C PHE A 320 -2.90 -5.86 2.70
N ARG A 321 -3.27 -6.73 1.74
CA ARG A 321 -4.05 -6.31 0.57
C ARG A 321 -5.53 -6.13 0.94
N VAL A 322 -5.78 -5.26 1.89
CA VAL A 322 -7.10 -4.90 2.43
C VAL A 322 -7.12 -3.41 2.78
N PHE A 323 -8.31 -2.82 2.92
CA PHE A 323 -8.39 -1.46 3.44
C PHE A 323 -8.30 -1.50 4.96
N ILE A 324 -7.31 -0.80 5.51
CA ILE A 324 -7.02 -0.75 6.95
C ILE A 324 -7.20 0.67 7.45
N THR A 325 -7.91 0.85 8.57
CA THR A 325 -8.22 2.18 9.14
C THR A 325 -6.96 3.02 9.35
N TYR A 326 -5.91 2.40 9.88
CA TYR A 326 -4.68 3.12 10.17
C TYR A 326 -4.03 3.72 8.92
N SER A 327 -3.81 2.92 7.89
CA SER A 327 -3.16 3.34 6.66
C SER A 327 -4.03 4.20 5.76
N ALA A 328 -5.36 4.12 5.91
CA ALA A 328 -6.28 4.96 5.12
C ALA A 328 -6.02 6.47 5.33
N GLN A 329 -5.66 6.91 6.55
CA GLN A 329 -5.25 8.30 6.79
C GLN A 329 -4.00 8.69 6.00
N CYS A 330 -3.03 7.77 5.89
CA CYS A 330 -1.81 7.98 5.12
C CYS A 330 -2.13 8.15 3.64
N HIS A 331 -2.99 7.27 3.13
CA HIS A 331 -3.42 7.30 1.73
C HIS A 331 -4.20 8.58 1.39
N MET A 332 -5.06 9.07 2.29
CA MET A 332 -5.75 10.35 2.12
C MET A 332 -4.77 11.51 2.01
N LEU A 333 -3.73 11.56 2.88
CA LEU A 333 -2.73 12.62 2.88
C LEU A 333 -1.87 12.64 1.60
N GLU A 334 -1.57 11.47 1.02
CA GLU A 334 -0.79 11.40 -0.21
C GLU A 334 -1.66 11.61 -1.46
N THR A 335 -2.77 10.88 -1.57
CA THR A 335 -3.60 10.90 -2.78
C THR A 335 -4.43 12.17 -2.94
N ARG A 336 -4.50 13.04 -1.91
CA ARG A 336 -5.08 14.38 -2.05
C ARG A 336 -4.37 15.26 -3.09
N TRP A 337 -3.12 14.96 -3.42
CA TRP A 337 -2.35 15.67 -4.43
C TRP A 337 -2.62 15.21 -5.86
N MET A 338 -3.39 14.14 -6.05
CA MET A 338 -3.86 13.70 -7.37
C MET A 338 -4.83 14.73 -7.96
N LYS A 339 -4.95 14.75 -9.28
CA LYS A 339 -5.93 15.59 -9.99
C LYS A 339 -7.38 15.26 -9.61
N GLU A 340 -7.65 13.97 -9.41
CA GLU A 340 -8.95 13.45 -8.98
C GLU A 340 -8.86 12.95 -7.54
N ASP A 341 -9.82 13.32 -6.70
CA ASP A 341 -9.82 13.01 -5.27
C ASP A 341 -10.58 11.72 -4.90
N ALA A 342 -10.98 10.94 -5.90
CA ALA A 342 -11.80 9.73 -5.71
C ALA A 342 -11.16 8.74 -4.72
N ILE A 343 -9.84 8.52 -4.79
CA ILE A 343 -9.11 7.61 -3.90
C ILE A 343 -9.04 8.18 -2.48
N ALA A 344 -8.74 9.48 -2.33
CA ALA A 344 -8.72 10.13 -1.02
C ALA A 344 -10.10 10.10 -0.34
N LYS A 345 -11.16 10.40 -1.07
CA LYS A 345 -12.54 10.30 -0.60
C LYS A 345 -12.95 8.86 -0.30
N GLY A 346 -12.62 7.93 -1.18
CA GLY A 346 -12.94 6.51 -1.05
C GLY A 346 -12.29 5.88 0.18
N SER A 347 -11.08 6.31 0.54
CA SER A 347 -10.37 5.83 1.73
C SER A 347 -11.15 6.04 3.03
N LEU A 348 -11.86 7.15 3.20
CA LEU A 348 -12.74 7.37 4.36
C LEU A 348 -14.15 6.80 4.14
N LYS A 349 -14.74 7.02 2.94
CA LYS A 349 -16.12 6.62 2.65
C LYS A 349 -16.35 5.12 2.84
N ASN A 350 -15.39 4.28 2.47
CA ASN A 350 -15.49 2.84 2.70
C ASN A 350 -15.72 2.50 4.19
N PHE A 351 -15.08 3.22 5.12
CA PHE A 351 -15.28 3.00 6.56
C PHE A 351 -16.60 3.57 7.07
N ILE A 352 -17.07 4.68 6.53
CA ILE A 352 -18.39 5.25 6.85
C ILE A 352 -19.50 4.30 6.43
N GLU A 353 -19.48 3.76 5.19
CA GLU A 353 -20.50 2.85 4.67
C GLU A 353 -20.51 1.48 5.38
N ASN A 354 -19.38 1.08 5.97
CA ASN A 354 -19.24 -0.16 6.72
C ASN A 354 -19.16 0.07 8.24
N GLN A 355 -19.62 1.22 8.72
CA GLN A 355 -19.56 1.59 10.13
C GLN A 355 -20.42 0.64 10.99
N ARG A 356 -19.90 0.23 12.14
CA ARG A 356 -20.61 -0.62 13.10
C ARG A 356 -21.76 0.14 13.78
N SER A 357 -22.71 -0.60 14.34
CA SER A 357 -23.88 -0.03 15.02
C SER A 357 -23.52 0.81 16.24
N ASP A 358 -22.40 0.50 16.91
CA ASP A 358 -21.89 1.28 18.05
C ASP A 358 -21.16 2.58 17.63
N GLY A 359 -21.03 2.84 16.34
CA GLY A 359 -20.35 4.00 15.80
C GLY A 359 -18.85 3.81 15.54
N SER A 360 -18.24 2.69 15.95
CA SER A 360 -16.84 2.40 15.64
C SER A 360 -16.64 2.01 14.19
N PHE A 361 -15.42 2.17 13.67
CA PHE A 361 -15.03 1.66 12.37
C PHE A 361 -14.43 0.26 12.51
N ALA A 362 -14.61 -0.58 11.49
CA ALA A 362 -13.91 -1.85 11.41
C ALA A 362 -12.42 -1.62 11.14
N GLY A 363 -11.53 -2.40 11.73
CA GLY A 363 -10.09 -2.28 11.48
C GLY A 363 -9.71 -2.60 10.04
N HIS A 364 -10.37 -3.61 9.45
CA HIS A 364 -10.19 -4.03 8.06
C HIS A 364 -11.51 -4.09 7.31
N ILE A 365 -11.48 -3.71 6.03
CA ILE A 365 -12.56 -3.95 5.08
C ILE A 365 -12.04 -4.92 4.01
N TYR A 366 -12.76 -6.01 3.84
CA TYR A 366 -12.53 -7.08 2.87
C TYR A 366 -13.56 -7.00 1.75
N LEU A 367 -13.33 -7.71 0.66
CA LEU A 367 -14.35 -7.81 -0.39
C LEU A 367 -15.70 -8.32 0.16
N ASN A 368 -15.69 -9.36 0.98
CA ASN A 368 -16.89 -10.07 1.45
C ASN A 368 -17.23 -9.85 2.91
N GLY A 369 -16.71 -8.84 3.56
CA GLY A 369 -16.97 -8.55 4.96
C GLY A 369 -16.09 -7.47 5.56
N VAL A 370 -16.18 -7.34 6.87
CA VAL A 370 -15.36 -6.43 7.67
C VAL A 370 -14.81 -7.17 8.88
N GLN A 371 -13.75 -6.67 9.47
CA GLN A 371 -13.28 -7.19 10.75
C GLN A 371 -14.35 -6.94 11.83
N GLU A 372 -14.87 -8.00 12.43
CA GLU A 372 -15.98 -7.91 13.39
C GLU A 372 -15.55 -7.24 14.70
N ASN A 373 -14.37 -7.60 15.21
CA ASN A 373 -13.83 -7.12 16.46
C ASN A 373 -12.52 -6.35 16.24
N GLY A 374 -12.29 -5.36 17.08
CA GLY A 374 -11.11 -4.51 16.98
C GLY A 374 -11.19 -3.47 15.87
N PHE A 375 -10.32 -2.50 15.92
CA PHE A 375 -10.09 -1.45 14.93
C PHE A 375 -8.68 -0.90 15.13
N TYR A 376 -8.25 0.00 14.25
CA TYR A 376 -7.04 0.78 14.46
C TYR A 376 -7.39 2.25 14.61
N HIS A 377 -6.72 2.93 15.53
CA HIS A 377 -6.82 4.38 15.67
C HIS A 377 -6.23 5.06 14.43
N ALA A 378 -6.89 6.13 13.98
CA ALA A 378 -6.44 6.93 12.84
C ALA A 378 -6.84 8.40 13.00
N ASP A 379 -6.02 9.31 12.49
CA ASP A 379 -6.25 10.76 12.51
C ASP A 379 -7.16 11.18 11.34
N TRP A 380 -8.40 10.71 11.37
CA TRP A 380 -9.40 11.04 10.36
C TRP A 380 -9.67 12.53 10.26
N GLY A 381 -9.65 13.24 11.39
CA GLY A 381 -9.93 14.66 11.43
C GLY A 381 -8.91 15.46 10.64
N ARG A 382 -7.64 15.21 10.85
CA ARG A 382 -6.55 15.87 10.12
C ARG A 382 -6.56 15.49 8.64
N ALA A 383 -6.60 14.18 8.34
CA ALA A 383 -6.55 13.72 6.97
C ALA A 383 -7.69 14.28 6.11
N LEU A 384 -8.91 14.33 6.66
CA LEU A 384 -10.07 14.92 5.97
C LEU A 384 -9.90 16.43 5.76
N GLN A 385 -9.48 17.19 6.78
CA GLN A 385 -9.29 18.63 6.63
C GLN A 385 -8.23 18.97 5.57
N GLU A 386 -7.15 18.24 5.55
CA GLU A 386 -6.07 18.41 4.59
C GLU A 386 -6.49 18.04 3.15
N ALA A 387 -7.28 16.99 2.98
CA ALA A 387 -7.84 16.63 1.67
C ALA A 387 -8.83 17.70 1.18
N GLN A 388 -9.72 18.18 2.07
CA GLN A 388 -10.70 19.23 1.76
C GLN A 388 -10.05 20.61 1.52
N ALA A 389 -8.86 20.84 2.02
CA ALA A 389 -8.11 22.05 1.71
C ALA A 389 -7.68 22.08 0.23
N ILE A 390 -7.36 20.94 -0.36
CA ILE A 390 -6.98 20.80 -1.78
C ILE A 390 -8.22 20.72 -2.68
N HIS A 391 -9.17 19.84 -2.33
CA HIS A 391 -10.39 19.56 -3.09
C HIS A 391 -11.64 19.85 -2.24
N PRO A 392 -12.08 21.10 -2.15
CA PRO A 392 -13.26 21.48 -1.37
C PRO A 392 -14.53 20.83 -1.94
N ASP A 393 -15.26 20.09 -1.13
CA ASP A 393 -16.51 19.43 -1.52
C ASP A 393 -17.49 19.38 -0.35
N VAL A 394 -18.47 20.29 -0.33
CA VAL A 394 -19.45 20.40 0.74
C VAL A 394 -20.44 19.23 0.73
N GLU A 395 -20.76 18.68 -0.42
CA GLU A 395 -21.66 17.53 -0.50
C GLU A 395 -21.00 16.26 0.05
N TYR A 396 -19.73 16.08 -0.23
CA TYR A 396 -18.96 15.02 0.42
C TYR A 396 -18.92 15.18 1.94
N LEU A 397 -18.67 16.40 2.44
CA LEU A 397 -18.68 16.68 3.88
C LEU A 397 -20.04 16.36 4.53
N LYS A 398 -21.17 16.73 3.88
CA LYS A 398 -22.50 16.34 4.34
C LYS A 398 -22.66 14.82 4.43
N GLY A 399 -22.16 14.10 3.42
CA GLY A 399 -22.24 12.64 3.35
C GLY A 399 -21.45 11.91 4.45
N VAL A 400 -20.32 12.45 4.91
CA VAL A 400 -19.47 11.80 5.92
C VAL A 400 -19.73 12.30 7.34
N TYR A 401 -20.36 13.44 7.53
CA TYR A 401 -20.51 14.11 8.81
C TYR A 401 -21.17 13.24 9.89
N GLU A 402 -22.32 12.64 9.60
CA GLU A 402 -23.07 11.85 10.58
C GLU A 402 -22.29 10.56 10.98
N GLY A 403 -21.54 9.96 10.05
CA GLY A 403 -20.67 8.83 10.37
C GLY A 403 -19.53 9.22 11.29
N LEU A 404 -18.84 10.33 11.00
CA LEU A 404 -17.76 10.85 11.88
C LEU A 404 -18.28 11.29 13.24
N LYS A 405 -19.49 11.85 13.31
CA LYS A 405 -20.17 12.20 14.55
C LYS A 405 -20.45 10.98 15.41
N ARG A 406 -20.94 9.89 14.84
CA ARG A 406 -21.12 8.60 15.55
C ARG A 406 -19.79 8.03 16.02
N TYR A 407 -18.74 8.14 15.19
CA TYR A 407 -17.41 7.69 15.57
C TYR A 407 -16.84 8.48 16.77
N ALA A 408 -17.01 9.81 16.78
CA ALA A 408 -16.64 10.64 17.93
C ALA A 408 -17.45 10.30 19.20
N ALA A 409 -18.74 10.05 19.05
CA ALA A 409 -19.61 9.63 20.16
C ALA A 409 -19.17 8.29 20.76
N PHE A 410 -18.79 7.30 19.93
CA PHE A 410 -18.23 6.04 20.41
C PHE A 410 -17.02 6.27 21.33
N PHE A 411 -16.11 7.17 20.98
CA PHE A 411 -14.97 7.48 21.84
C PHE A 411 -15.40 8.16 23.13
N ASP A 412 -16.31 9.11 23.08
CA ASP A 412 -16.79 9.82 24.28
C ASP A 412 -17.51 8.88 25.25
N GLU A 413 -18.31 7.93 24.75
CA GLU A 413 -19.16 7.06 25.57
C GLU A 413 -18.42 5.78 26.02
N VAL A 414 -17.55 5.23 25.18
CA VAL A 414 -16.94 3.92 25.41
C VAL A 414 -15.47 4.04 25.83
N ARG A 415 -14.75 5.04 25.34
CA ARG A 415 -13.30 5.18 25.53
C ARG A 415 -12.91 6.30 26.53
N ASP A 416 -13.85 7.12 26.97
CA ASP A 416 -13.66 8.11 28.03
C ASP A 416 -14.84 8.09 29.03
N ARG A 417 -15.15 6.92 29.60
CA ARG A 417 -16.26 6.73 30.54
C ARG A 417 -16.16 7.62 31.76
N GLU A 418 -14.96 7.97 32.17
CA GLU A 418 -14.68 8.85 33.29
C GLU A 418 -14.85 10.34 32.95
N ASN A 419 -15.17 10.63 31.67
CA ASN A 419 -15.28 11.99 31.14
C ASN A 419 -14.02 12.84 31.42
N SER A 420 -12.86 12.20 31.33
CA SER A 420 -11.55 12.75 31.68
C SER A 420 -10.95 13.67 30.64
N GLY A 421 -11.42 13.59 29.39
CA GLY A 421 -10.85 14.21 28.20
C GLY A 421 -9.66 13.44 27.59
N LEU A 422 -9.34 12.24 28.12
CA LEU A 422 -8.32 11.32 27.58
C LEU A 422 -8.97 10.01 27.17
N TYR A 423 -8.53 9.44 26.05
CA TYR A 423 -9.17 8.27 25.46
C TYR A 423 -8.38 6.98 25.68
N ASP A 424 -9.10 5.93 26.04
CA ASP A 424 -8.55 4.60 26.29
C ASP A 424 -8.19 3.89 24.98
N VAL A 425 -6.96 3.39 24.91
CA VAL A 425 -6.59 2.21 24.15
C VAL A 425 -6.95 1.01 25.01
N VAL A 426 -7.81 0.13 24.53
CA VAL A 426 -8.31 -1.02 25.29
C VAL A 426 -7.65 -2.31 24.86
N ASP A 427 -7.28 -2.40 23.60
CA ASP A 427 -6.52 -3.49 23.01
C ASP A 427 -5.21 -2.97 22.45
N GLN A 428 -4.08 -3.56 22.80
CA GLN A 428 -2.77 -3.15 22.30
C GLN A 428 -2.67 -3.20 20.75
N PHE A 429 -3.48 -4.03 20.10
CA PHE A 429 -3.54 -4.11 18.65
C PHE A 429 -4.23 -2.90 18.00
N GLU A 430 -5.01 -2.11 18.74
CA GLU A 430 -5.71 -0.93 18.23
C GLU A 430 -4.78 0.18 17.74
N THR A 431 -3.56 0.22 18.22
CA THR A 431 -2.56 1.21 17.76
C THR A 431 -1.71 0.71 16.61
N GLY A 432 -1.77 -0.58 16.27
CA GLY A 432 -0.85 -1.23 15.36
C GLY A 432 0.58 -1.32 15.91
N GLN A 433 0.78 -1.07 17.22
CA GLN A 433 2.10 -1.04 17.90
C GLN A 433 2.14 -2.07 19.05
N GLU A 434 1.78 -3.29 18.75
CA GLU A 434 1.58 -4.36 19.72
C GLU A 434 2.84 -4.69 20.52
N PHE A 435 2.65 -5.06 21.78
CA PHE A 435 3.70 -5.51 22.69
C PHE A 435 4.78 -4.45 23.05
N MET A 436 4.50 -3.17 22.84
CA MET A 436 5.38 -2.11 23.30
C MET A 436 5.44 -2.02 24.82
N SER A 437 6.56 -1.50 25.32
CA SER A 437 6.76 -1.18 26.75
C SER A 437 5.64 -0.34 27.36
N ARG A 438 5.00 0.55 26.56
CA ARG A 438 3.92 1.43 27.01
C ARG A 438 2.73 0.68 27.61
N TYR A 439 2.40 -0.51 27.09
CA TYR A 439 1.27 -1.30 27.60
C TYR A 439 1.60 -1.98 28.92
N GLN A 440 2.85 -2.37 29.12
CA GLN A 440 3.27 -3.02 30.34
C GLN A 440 3.42 -2.08 31.51
N ALA A 441 3.63 -0.81 31.25
CA ALA A 441 3.62 0.22 32.29
C ALA A 441 2.27 0.30 33.02
N VAL A 442 1.18 -0.19 32.41
CA VAL A 442 -0.17 -0.24 33.00
C VAL A 442 -0.64 -1.65 33.33
N ASP A 443 -0.07 -2.67 32.68
CA ASP A 443 -0.37 -4.08 32.89
C ASP A 443 0.85 -4.97 32.59
N GLU A 444 1.46 -5.50 33.64
CA GLU A 444 2.65 -6.37 33.53
C GLU A 444 2.38 -7.66 32.73
N MET A 445 1.12 -8.05 32.61
CA MET A 445 0.69 -9.25 31.90
C MET A 445 0.37 -9.00 30.42
N ALA A 446 0.57 -7.79 29.90
CA ALA A 446 0.22 -7.40 28.54
C ALA A 446 0.78 -8.36 27.47
N ASP A 447 1.96 -8.95 27.67
CA ASP A 447 2.58 -9.94 26.76
C ASP A 447 1.78 -11.22 26.58
N ARG A 448 0.91 -11.56 27.51
CA ARG A 448 0.17 -12.82 27.53
C ARG A 448 -1.16 -12.73 26.81
N TYR A 449 -1.58 -11.51 26.44
CA TYR A 449 -2.88 -11.29 25.82
C TYR A 449 -2.79 -11.41 24.31
N GLY A 450 -3.79 -12.05 23.73
CA GLY A 450 -4.07 -12.03 22.29
C GLY A 450 -4.95 -10.84 21.89
N TRP A 451 -5.63 -10.95 20.77
CA TRP A 451 -6.64 -9.99 20.35
C TRP A 451 -7.77 -9.85 21.37
N ILE A 452 -8.38 -8.65 21.45
CA ILE A 452 -9.52 -8.34 22.31
C ILE A 452 -9.16 -8.54 23.78
N ASN A 453 -8.12 -7.88 24.20
CA ASN A 453 -7.76 -7.79 25.60
C ASN A 453 -8.28 -6.47 26.20
N ASN A 454 -8.20 -6.33 27.51
CA ASN A 454 -8.69 -5.16 28.25
C ASN A 454 -7.53 -4.46 28.98
N ILE A 455 -6.46 -4.13 28.28
CA ILE A 455 -5.27 -3.44 28.86
C ILE A 455 -5.74 -2.03 29.13
N ARG A 456 -6.41 -1.29 29.05
CA ARG A 456 -6.70 0.13 29.28
C ARG A 456 -5.44 0.98 29.50
N LEU A 457 -5.19 1.84 28.55
CA LEU A 457 -4.14 2.87 28.55
C LEU A 457 -4.73 4.17 28.00
N LYS A 458 -4.64 5.29 28.73
CA LYS A 458 -4.97 6.61 28.16
C LYS A 458 -3.86 6.98 27.17
N GLY A 459 -4.07 6.71 25.86
CA GLY A 459 -3.05 6.86 24.84
C GLY A 459 -2.91 8.30 24.34
N VAL A 460 -1.66 8.76 24.23
CA VAL A 460 -1.35 10.07 23.62
C VAL A 460 -1.87 10.13 22.18
N ASP A 461 -1.58 9.10 21.38
CA ASP A 461 -2.00 8.98 19.99
C ASP A 461 -3.53 9.00 19.83
N ALA A 462 -4.22 8.09 20.51
CA ALA A 462 -5.69 8.03 20.49
C ALA A 462 -6.33 9.37 20.86
N THR A 463 -5.78 10.04 21.89
CA THR A 463 -6.31 11.32 22.40
C THR A 463 -6.08 12.46 21.38
N VAL A 464 -4.91 12.54 20.78
CA VAL A 464 -4.58 13.53 19.74
C VAL A 464 -5.47 13.36 18.52
N TYR A 465 -5.73 12.12 18.09
CA TYR A 465 -6.57 11.86 16.93
C TYR A 465 -8.03 12.30 17.15
N ILE A 466 -8.57 12.09 18.33
CA ILE A 466 -9.93 12.55 18.67
C ILE A 466 -9.98 14.08 18.89
N TYR A 467 -8.92 14.70 19.36
CA TYR A 467 -8.78 16.15 19.36
C TYR A 467 -8.94 16.73 17.94
N ASN A 468 -8.16 16.22 16.99
CA ASN A 468 -8.22 16.64 15.60
C ASN A 468 -9.58 16.36 14.97
N LEU A 469 -10.20 15.21 15.29
CA LEU A 469 -11.54 14.87 14.81
C LEU A 469 -12.59 15.87 15.29
N LYS A 470 -12.59 16.26 16.58
CA LYS A 470 -13.55 17.25 17.10
C LYS A 470 -13.35 18.62 16.47
N LYS A 471 -12.10 19.04 16.24
CA LYS A 471 -11.80 20.26 15.47
C LYS A 471 -12.31 20.19 14.03
N ALA A 472 -12.15 19.03 13.38
CA ALA A 472 -12.69 18.82 12.05
C ALA A 472 -14.22 18.88 12.04
N LEU A 473 -14.89 18.22 13.00
CA LEU A 473 -16.35 18.24 13.13
C LEU A 473 -16.89 19.65 13.35
N ALA A 474 -16.22 20.48 14.17
CA ALA A 474 -16.61 21.89 14.34
C ALA A 474 -16.58 22.66 13.00
N ARG A 475 -15.50 22.52 12.23
CA ARG A 475 -15.38 23.18 10.91
C ARG A 475 -16.37 22.63 9.88
N ILE A 476 -16.60 21.33 9.88
CA ILE A 476 -17.56 20.71 8.97
C ILE A 476 -18.96 21.19 9.31
N ALA A 477 -19.35 21.20 10.59
CA ALA A 477 -20.66 21.67 11.06
C ALA A 477 -20.94 23.10 10.59
N ASP A 478 -19.95 24.00 10.71
CA ASP A 478 -20.06 25.35 10.20
C ASP A 478 -20.29 25.38 8.68
N LYS A 479 -19.46 24.65 7.91
CA LYS A 479 -19.53 24.61 6.44
C LYS A 479 -20.84 24.02 5.90
N ILE A 480 -21.44 23.05 6.59
CA ILE A 480 -22.71 22.42 6.18
C ILE A 480 -23.96 23.09 6.79
N GLY A 481 -23.78 24.20 7.53
CA GLY A 481 -24.84 24.99 8.11
C GLY A 481 -25.43 24.46 9.42
N LYS A 482 -24.76 23.53 10.12
CA LYS A 482 -25.15 23.01 11.44
C LYS A 482 -24.50 23.82 12.57
N VAL A 483 -24.73 25.12 12.56
CA VAL A 483 -24.03 26.10 13.43
C VAL A 483 -24.25 25.81 14.92
N GLU A 484 -25.40 25.24 15.28
CA GLU A 484 -25.73 24.83 16.65
C GLU A 484 -24.81 23.71 17.19
N GLU A 485 -24.20 22.90 16.33
CA GLU A 485 -23.28 21.83 16.73
C GLU A 485 -21.82 22.31 16.88
N VAL A 486 -21.47 23.48 16.34
CA VAL A 486 -20.08 24.01 16.37
C VAL A 486 -19.56 24.17 17.79
N ALA A 487 -20.36 24.79 18.68
CA ALA A 487 -19.97 25.01 20.06
C ALA A 487 -19.70 23.69 20.82
N ARG A 488 -20.50 22.65 20.57
CA ARG A 488 -20.31 21.32 21.15
C ARG A 488 -18.94 20.76 20.82
N TRP A 489 -18.58 20.79 19.54
CA TRP A 489 -17.31 20.21 19.07
C TRP A 489 -16.10 21.03 19.52
N THR A 490 -16.22 22.35 19.50
CA THR A 490 -15.17 23.25 19.98
C THR A 490 -14.90 23.08 21.47
N THR A 491 -15.95 23.02 22.28
CA THR A 491 -15.85 22.76 23.75
C THR A 491 -15.26 21.37 24.00
N GLY A 492 -15.67 20.37 23.22
CA GLY A 492 -15.12 19.02 23.33
C GLY A 492 -13.62 18.95 22.98
N ALA A 493 -13.17 19.69 21.98
CA ALA A 493 -11.76 19.78 21.64
C ALA A 493 -10.96 20.51 22.73
N GLU A 494 -11.47 21.64 23.27
CA GLU A 494 -10.77 22.38 24.32
C GLU A 494 -10.63 21.55 25.61
N LYS A 495 -11.64 20.77 25.98
CA LYS A 495 -11.55 19.83 27.09
C LYS A 495 -10.41 18.82 26.91
N ILE A 496 -10.24 18.27 25.70
CA ILE A 496 -9.13 17.36 25.39
C ILE A 496 -7.79 18.10 25.52
N ARG A 497 -7.68 19.30 24.96
CA ARG A 497 -6.50 20.13 25.06
C ARG A 497 -6.06 20.35 26.52
N GLU A 498 -6.99 20.74 27.37
CA GLU A 498 -6.73 20.92 28.80
C GLU A 498 -6.29 19.62 29.48
N ALA A 499 -6.94 18.49 29.16
CA ALA A 499 -6.59 17.18 29.68
C ALA A 499 -5.18 16.74 29.28
N VAL A 500 -4.81 16.93 28.02
CA VAL A 500 -3.45 16.61 27.52
C VAL A 500 -2.41 17.45 28.24
N LEU A 501 -2.62 18.77 28.36
CA LEU A 501 -1.68 19.67 29.02
C LEU A 501 -1.53 19.42 30.50
N ASN A 502 -2.62 19.07 31.20
CA ASN A 502 -2.60 18.90 32.65
C ASN A 502 -2.21 17.48 33.10
N LYS A 503 -2.56 16.44 32.30
CA LYS A 503 -2.41 15.05 32.73
C LYS A 503 -1.31 14.31 31.98
N MET A 504 -1.09 14.61 30.67
CA MET A 504 -0.08 13.93 29.85
C MET A 504 1.27 14.64 29.85
N TRP A 505 1.27 15.99 29.89
CA TRP A 505 2.51 16.74 29.94
C TRP A 505 3.19 16.60 31.31
N ASP A 506 4.48 16.26 31.29
CA ASP A 506 5.34 16.23 32.46
C ASP A 506 6.30 17.42 32.42
N GLU A 507 6.14 18.33 33.36
CA GLU A 507 6.92 19.57 33.42
C GLU A 507 8.40 19.33 33.80
N GLU A 508 8.67 18.29 34.60
CA GLU A 508 10.02 17.95 35.04
C GLU A 508 10.83 17.33 33.90
N ASP A 509 10.23 16.34 33.21
CA ASP A 509 10.88 15.68 32.08
C ASP A 509 10.79 16.52 30.77
N GLY A 510 9.82 17.42 30.68
CA GLY A 510 9.54 18.15 29.45
C GLY A 510 8.98 17.27 28.34
N MET A 511 8.13 16.28 28.67
CA MET A 511 7.62 15.30 27.71
C MET A 511 6.17 14.95 27.96
N PHE A 512 5.43 14.59 26.88
CA PHE A 512 4.10 14.00 26.99
C PHE A 512 4.23 12.49 27.20
N TYR A 513 3.36 11.93 28.03
CA TYR A 513 3.31 10.50 28.31
C TYR A 513 1.90 9.96 28.25
N ASP A 514 1.78 8.69 27.94
CA ASP A 514 0.56 7.93 28.22
C ASP A 514 0.26 7.93 29.71
N VAL A 515 -1.01 7.75 30.04
CA VAL A 515 -1.49 7.86 31.42
C VAL A 515 -2.18 6.56 31.83
N ASN A 516 -1.88 6.09 33.06
CA ASN A 516 -2.57 4.99 33.67
C ASN A 516 -4.02 5.41 34.01
N PRO A 517 -5.04 4.72 33.47
CA PRO A 517 -6.43 5.12 33.69
C PRO A 517 -6.94 4.90 35.13
N ARG A 518 -6.20 4.20 35.99
CA ARG A 518 -6.61 3.89 37.39
C ARG A 518 -6.37 5.07 38.33
N ASP A 519 -5.25 5.76 38.12
CA ASP A 519 -4.79 6.79 39.07
C ASP A 519 -4.32 8.07 38.37
N PHE A 520 -4.37 8.09 37.03
CA PHE A 520 -3.88 9.16 36.15
C PHE A 520 -2.38 9.47 36.30
N THR A 521 -1.59 8.51 36.78
CA THR A 521 -0.13 8.63 36.75
C THR A 521 0.41 8.47 35.34
N ARG A 522 1.48 9.20 35.00
CA ARG A 522 2.17 9.10 33.73
C ARG A 522 3.02 7.84 33.69
N THR A 523 2.99 7.13 32.55
CA THR A 523 3.72 5.86 32.40
C THR A 523 5.25 6.02 32.38
N LYS A 524 5.74 7.20 32.06
CA LYS A 524 7.17 7.53 31.88
C LYS A 524 7.89 6.69 30.81
N ILE A 525 7.15 6.00 29.95
CA ILE A 525 7.70 5.29 28.81
C ILE A 525 7.87 6.28 27.64
N LYS A 526 9.10 6.47 27.22
CA LYS A 526 9.45 7.33 26.08
C LYS A 526 9.24 6.59 24.77
N ALA A 527 8.15 6.89 24.09
CA ALA A 527 7.80 6.34 22.78
C ALA A 527 7.65 7.46 21.74
N ALA A 528 7.77 7.14 20.46
CA ALA A 528 7.64 8.11 19.37
C ALA A 528 6.27 8.81 19.39
N VAL A 529 5.20 8.13 19.82
CA VAL A 529 3.85 8.70 19.96
C VAL A 529 3.79 9.88 20.95
N CYS A 530 4.72 9.97 21.88
CA CYS A 530 4.81 11.07 22.83
C CYS A 530 5.07 12.44 22.15
N PHE A 531 5.48 12.44 20.89
CA PHE A 531 5.65 13.65 20.09
C PHE A 531 4.43 14.01 19.22
N TYR A 532 3.35 13.23 19.22
CA TYR A 532 2.18 13.51 18.39
C TYR A 532 1.44 14.80 18.76
N PRO A 533 1.39 15.25 20.03
CA PRO A 533 0.82 16.56 20.35
C PRO A 533 1.46 17.73 19.59
N TYR A 534 2.72 17.61 19.16
CA TYR A 534 3.43 18.65 18.41
C TYR A 534 2.91 18.83 16.97
N MET A 535 2.11 17.91 16.45
CA MET A 535 1.39 18.08 15.20
C MET A 535 0.12 18.95 15.33
N THR A 536 -0.22 19.38 16.55
CA THR A 536 -1.46 20.09 16.87
C THR A 536 -1.20 21.48 17.44
N ASP A 537 -2.26 22.24 17.64
CA ASP A 537 -2.21 23.51 18.35
C ASP A 537 -2.38 23.36 19.89
N ILE A 538 -2.34 22.14 20.41
CA ILE A 538 -2.28 21.87 21.87
C ILE A 538 -0.99 22.46 22.47
N VAL A 539 0.14 22.25 21.79
CA VAL A 539 1.44 22.70 22.27
C VAL A 539 1.66 24.20 22.06
N SER A 540 2.45 24.79 22.95
CA SER A 540 2.94 26.17 22.86
C SER A 540 4.47 26.20 22.83
N GLU A 541 5.07 27.35 22.64
CA GLU A 541 6.53 27.52 22.51
C GLU A 541 7.31 26.93 23.71
N LYS A 542 6.74 27.00 24.95
CA LYS A 542 7.37 26.43 26.16
C LYS A 542 7.67 24.92 26.03
N HIS A 543 6.88 24.18 25.25
CA HIS A 543 7.05 22.75 25.10
C HIS A 543 8.20 22.37 24.15
N LEU A 544 8.67 23.32 23.30
CA LEU A 544 9.73 23.03 22.31
C LEU A 544 11.05 22.59 22.94
N ALA A 545 11.37 23.11 24.13
CA ALA A 545 12.58 22.73 24.86
C ALA A 545 12.61 21.20 25.11
N GLY A 546 11.46 20.64 25.53
CA GLY A 546 11.31 19.20 25.75
C GLY A 546 11.44 18.39 24.46
N MET A 547 10.79 18.82 23.37
CA MET A 547 10.97 18.19 22.05
C MET A 547 12.44 18.16 21.65
N LYS A 548 13.16 19.28 21.75
CA LYS A 548 14.56 19.35 21.38
C LYS A 548 15.43 18.46 22.29
N THR A 549 15.17 18.47 23.59
CA THR A 549 15.92 17.68 24.57
C THR A 549 15.83 16.18 24.28
N HIS A 550 14.65 15.67 23.91
CA HIS A 550 14.41 14.25 23.76
C HIS A 550 14.51 13.80 22.29
N LEU A 551 13.76 14.42 21.38
CA LEU A 551 13.69 13.97 19.99
C LEU A 551 15.03 14.15 19.28
N LEU A 552 15.76 15.24 19.52
CA LEU A 552 17.05 15.52 18.90
C LEU A 552 18.22 14.86 19.66
N ASN A 553 17.96 14.10 20.72
CA ASN A 553 18.96 13.42 21.52
C ASN A 553 19.41 12.12 20.84
N LYS A 554 20.70 12.02 20.50
CA LYS A 554 21.31 10.82 19.88
C LYS A 554 21.25 9.57 20.77
N ASN A 555 21.16 9.75 22.08
CA ASN A 555 21.05 8.64 23.05
C ASN A 555 19.58 8.24 23.34
N GLU A 556 18.61 8.90 22.74
CA GLU A 556 17.19 8.59 22.91
C GLU A 556 16.53 8.28 21.56
N PHE A 557 16.34 9.29 20.68
CA PHE A 557 15.58 9.12 19.44
C PHE A 557 16.36 9.49 18.18
N TRP A 558 17.31 10.44 18.21
CA TRP A 558 18.01 10.93 17.02
C TRP A 558 19.10 9.95 16.55
N THR A 559 18.70 8.75 16.20
CA THR A 559 19.60 7.68 15.72
C THR A 559 20.15 8.00 14.31
N PRO A 560 21.18 7.29 13.83
CA PRO A 560 21.71 7.45 12.47
C PRO A 560 20.65 7.39 11.37
N TYR A 561 19.70 6.47 11.51
CA TYR A 561 18.46 6.44 10.73
C TYR A 561 17.31 7.02 11.57
N PRO A 562 16.22 7.50 10.93
CA PRO A 562 15.13 8.17 11.66
C PRO A 562 14.65 7.42 12.89
N VAL A 563 13.82 8.07 13.70
CA VAL A 563 13.60 7.67 15.09
C VAL A 563 13.04 6.27 15.28
N PRO A 564 13.56 5.50 16.24
CA PRO A 564 12.96 4.24 16.67
C PRO A 564 11.62 4.49 17.38
N ALA A 565 10.76 3.48 17.42
CA ALA A 565 9.43 3.60 18.03
C ALA A 565 9.48 3.81 19.55
N THR A 566 10.53 3.33 20.24
CA THR A 566 10.86 3.65 21.64
C THR A 566 12.24 4.25 21.76
N ALA A 567 12.51 5.01 22.82
CA ALA A 567 13.82 5.57 23.09
C ALA A 567 14.88 4.46 23.27
N VAL A 568 16.13 4.73 22.85
CA VAL A 568 17.26 3.78 22.96
C VAL A 568 17.48 3.29 24.40
N GLY A 569 17.14 4.10 25.40
CA GLY A 569 17.25 3.73 26.83
C GLY A 569 16.09 2.88 27.37
N ASP A 570 15.10 2.51 26.57
CA ASP A 570 14.01 1.64 27.02
C ASP A 570 14.55 0.25 27.42
N ALA A 571 14.01 -0.32 28.50
CA ALA A 571 14.47 -1.61 29.03
C ALA A 571 14.31 -2.80 28.06
N TYR A 572 13.42 -2.67 27.08
CA TYR A 572 13.14 -3.69 26.05
C TYR A 572 13.60 -3.27 24.68
N PHE A 573 14.38 -2.20 24.58
CA PHE A 573 14.91 -1.73 23.30
C PHE A 573 15.75 -2.81 22.61
N ASP A 574 15.32 -3.19 21.40
CA ASP A 574 16.01 -4.17 20.56
C ASP A 574 16.03 -3.73 19.08
N PRO A 575 17.16 -3.18 18.60
CA PRO A 575 17.29 -2.76 17.20
C PRO A 575 17.34 -3.94 16.22
N TRP A 576 17.53 -5.18 16.72
CA TRP A 576 17.61 -6.41 15.95
C TRP A 576 16.32 -7.24 15.98
N ALA A 577 15.33 -6.79 16.73
CA ALA A 577 14.05 -7.48 16.82
C ALA A 577 13.51 -7.82 15.43
N GLN A 578 13.07 -9.07 15.24
CA GLN A 578 12.64 -9.57 13.96
C GLN A 578 11.17 -9.96 13.91
N TRP A 579 10.53 -10.12 15.05
CA TRP A 579 9.12 -10.42 15.03
C TRP A 579 8.35 -9.74 16.17
N LYS A 580 7.08 -9.70 15.98
CA LYS A 580 6.09 -8.93 16.68
C LYS A 580 5.19 -9.87 17.46
N GLY A 581 5.50 -10.16 18.67
CA GLY A 581 4.67 -11.09 19.44
C GLY A 581 4.84 -10.99 20.94
N LYS A 582 5.97 -10.46 21.36
CA LYS A 582 6.31 -10.30 22.78
C LYS A 582 7.13 -9.03 22.95
N ARG A 583 7.16 -8.44 24.17
CA ARG A 583 7.97 -7.25 24.45
C ARG A 583 9.45 -7.47 24.21
N HIS A 584 9.96 -8.64 24.57
CA HIS A 584 11.29 -9.07 24.14
C HIS A 584 11.25 -9.45 22.67
N ASN A 585 12.21 -8.98 21.91
CA ASN A 585 12.29 -9.18 20.47
C ASN A 585 11.06 -8.60 19.69
N CYS A 586 10.44 -7.54 20.22
CA CYS A 586 9.34 -6.85 19.56
C CYS A 586 9.88 -5.69 18.72
N PRO A 587 9.64 -5.64 17.39
CA PRO A 587 10.11 -4.55 16.54
C PRO A 587 9.59 -3.15 16.96
N TRP A 588 8.46 -3.07 17.65
CA TRP A 588 7.95 -1.81 18.21
C TRP A 588 8.75 -1.29 19.42
N ASN A 589 9.64 -2.11 19.99
CA ASN A 589 10.54 -1.70 21.05
C ASN A 589 11.96 -1.47 20.53
N GLY A 590 12.15 -0.73 19.44
CA GLY A 590 13.49 -0.33 19.05
C GLY A 590 13.76 -0.23 17.55
N ARG A 591 12.82 -0.58 16.68
CA ARG A 591 12.98 -0.40 15.25
C ARG A 591 12.30 0.86 14.74
N VAL A 592 12.70 1.28 13.55
CA VAL A 592 12.16 2.44 12.85
C VAL A 592 11.01 2.00 11.96
N TRP A 593 9.85 2.59 12.14
CA TRP A 593 8.65 2.32 11.36
C TRP A 593 8.32 3.54 10.50
N PRO A 594 8.15 3.40 9.17
CA PRO A 594 7.80 4.52 8.29
C PRO A 594 6.53 5.26 8.72
N MET A 595 5.58 4.53 9.30
CA MET A 595 4.37 5.07 9.88
C MET A 595 4.63 6.13 10.96
N THR A 596 5.31 5.75 12.05
CA THR A 596 5.62 6.67 13.15
C THR A 596 6.52 7.79 12.67
N ASN A 597 7.43 7.52 11.73
CA ASN A 597 8.37 8.50 11.22
C ASN A 597 7.70 9.57 10.33
N SER A 598 6.61 9.25 9.65
CA SER A 598 5.79 10.27 8.99
C SER A 598 5.18 11.25 9.99
N HIS A 599 4.69 10.76 11.15
CA HIS A 599 4.20 11.61 12.24
C HIS A 599 5.31 12.48 12.83
N ILE A 600 6.50 11.92 13.03
CA ILE A 600 7.64 12.68 13.58
C ILE A 600 8.12 13.76 12.61
N ALA A 601 8.15 13.49 11.32
CA ALA A 601 8.46 14.52 10.31
C ALA A 601 7.50 15.71 10.40
N ASP A 602 6.20 15.42 10.57
CA ASP A 602 5.18 16.45 10.75
C ASP A 602 5.26 17.14 12.12
N ALA A 603 5.56 16.42 13.20
CA ALA A 603 5.78 17.02 14.51
C ALA A 603 6.93 18.05 14.48
N LEU A 604 8.03 17.70 13.81
CA LEU A 604 9.16 18.61 13.58
C LEU A 604 8.77 19.80 12.70
N GLY A 605 8.22 19.53 11.52
CA GLY A 605 7.98 20.55 10.50
C GLY A 605 6.86 21.51 10.87
N ILE A 606 5.76 21.04 11.47
CA ILE A 606 4.66 21.88 11.95
C ILE A 606 5.15 22.78 13.09
N SER A 607 5.91 22.23 14.05
CA SER A 607 6.50 23.00 15.13
C SER A 607 7.48 24.05 14.62
N ALA A 608 8.37 23.66 13.69
CA ALA A 608 9.34 24.56 13.07
C ALA A 608 8.68 25.78 12.40
N ARG A 609 7.58 25.55 11.66
CA ARG A 609 6.83 26.61 10.98
C ARG A 609 6.06 27.47 11.98
N ARG A 610 5.30 26.85 12.88
CA ARG A 610 4.43 27.53 13.83
C ARG A 610 5.19 28.45 14.76
N PHE A 611 6.36 28.05 15.24
CA PHE A 611 7.17 28.82 16.17
C PHE A 611 8.35 29.54 15.51
N SER A 612 8.43 29.49 14.18
CA SER A 612 9.51 30.11 13.39
C SER A 612 10.92 29.66 13.81
N ASP A 613 11.03 28.39 14.25
CA ASP A 613 12.25 27.82 14.80
C ASP A 613 13.19 27.34 13.69
N LYS A 614 14.33 28.01 13.55
CA LYS A 614 15.32 27.74 12.49
C LYS A 614 16.02 26.40 12.66
N GLU A 615 16.28 25.99 13.89
CA GLU A 615 16.93 24.70 14.18
C GLU A 615 16.01 23.55 13.76
N LEU A 616 14.73 23.59 14.18
CA LEU A 616 13.75 22.59 13.80
C LEU A 616 13.51 22.56 12.28
N ARG A 617 13.55 23.69 11.57
CA ARG A 617 13.48 23.71 10.10
C ARG A 617 14.64 22.90 9.48
N THR A 618 15.86 23.13 9.94
CA THR A 618 17.04 22.39 9.48
C THR A 618 16.95 20.92 9.84
N LYS A 619 16.48 20.61 11.06
CA LYS A 619 16.30 19.22 11.52
C LYS A 619 15.19 18.48 10.78
N THR A 620 14.14 19.16 10.38
CA THR A 620 13.08 18.58 9.52
C THR A 620 13.64 18.16 8.16
N VAL A 621 14.47 18.98 7.54
CA VAL A 621 15.13 18.64 6.27
C VAL A 621 16.08 17.46 6.44
N GLU A 622 16.94 17.49 7.47
CA GLU A 622 17.83 16.37 7.79
C GLU A 622 17.05 15.07 7.99
N PHE A 623 15.94 15.14 8.74
CA PHE A 623 15.07 14.01 9.02
C PHE A 623 14.46 13.43 7.74
N ILE A 624 13.85 14.26 6.90
CA ILE A 624 13.20 13.80 5.66
C ILE A 624 14.23 13.15 4.72
N LYS A 625 15.43 13.75 4.57
CA LYS A 625 16.50 13.15 3.75
C LYS A 625 16.94 11.79 4.28
N LYS A 626 17.12 11.64 5.60
CA LYS A 626 17.44 10.34 6.24
C LYS A 626 16.30 9.34 6.08
N PHE A 627 15.06 9.78 6.25
CA PHE A 627 13.88 8.93 6.13
C PHE A 627 13.73 8.39 4.71
N VAL A 628 13.86 9.23 3.70
CA VAL A 628 13.85 8.82 2.29
C VAL A 628 15.05 7.92 1.98
N GLY A 629 16.27 8.30 2.40
CA GLY A 629 17.47 7.51 2.17
C GLY A 629 17.41 6.09 2.76
N MET A 630 16.73 5.92 3.90
CA MET A 630 16.49 4.61 4.51
C MET A 630 15.64 3.68 3.63
N MET A 631 14.76 4.25 2.80
CA MET A 631 13.85 3.51 1.94
C MET A 631 14.48 3.02 0.63
N PHE A 632 15.79 2.99 0.57
CA PHE A 632 16.55 2.37 -0.53
C PHE A 632 17.28 1.13 0.01
N TYR A 633 16.88 -0.04 -0.51
CA TYR A 633 17.40 -1.30 -0.02
C TYR A 633 18.91 -1.36 -0.17
N GLU A 634 19.62 -1.63 0.94
CA GLU A 634 21.08 -1.64 1.03
C GLU A 634 21.76 -0.33 0.58
N GLY A 635 21.05 0.79 0.61
CA GLY A 635 21.57 2.08 0.17
C GLY A 635 21.85 2.18 -1.33
N ASP A 636 21.15 1.38 -2.15
CA ASP A 636 21.27 1.38 -3.59
C ASP A 636 20.14 2.25 -4.20
N ILE A 637 20.50 3.33 -4.89
CA ILE A 637 19.56 4.26 -5.52
C ILE A 637 18.65 3.58 -6.56
N GLU A 638 19.10 2.48 -7.18
CA GLU A 638 18.31 1.73 -8.13
C GLU A 638 17.33 0.76 -7.46
N ARG A 639 17.34 0.67 -6.12
CA ARG A 639 16.52 -0.27 -5.36
C ARG A 639 15.62 0.42 -4.32
N PRO A 640 14.78 1.42 -4.71
CA PRO A 640 13.80 2.02 -3.81
C PRO A 640 12.80 0.95 -3.36
N ASN A 641 12.35 1.04 -2.10
CA ASN A 641 11.36 0.16 -1.50
C ASN A 641 10.74 0.84 -0.26
N CYS A 642 9.73 0.24 0.34
CA CYS A 642 9.27 0.57 1.68
C CYS A 642 9.00 -0.73 2.42
N PHE A 643 9.89 -1.11 3.34
CA PHE A 643 9.69 -2.28 4.20
C PHE A 643 8.90 -1.90 5.45
N GLU A 644 8.39 -2.91 6.14
CA GLU A 644 7.57 -2.70 7.35
C GLU A 644 8.36 -1.93 8.43
N HIS A 645 9.62 -2.30 8.68
CA HIS A 645 10.48 -1.61 9.65
C HIS A 645 11.98 -1.79 9.36
N TYR A 646 12.81 -0.97 10.04
CA TYR A 646 14.25 -0.89 9.80
C TYR A 646 15.04 -0.83 11.11
N ASN A 647 16.33 -1.18 11.06
CA ASN A 647 17.23 -1.01 12.18
C ASN A 647 17.68 0.47 12.30
N PRO A 648 17.58 1.11 13.50
CA PRO A 648 17.85 2.54 13.67
C PRO A 648 19.35 2.89 13.54
N PHE A 649 20.27 1.94 13.63
CA PHE A 649 21.70 2.20 13.60
C PHE A 649 22.36 1.92 12.24
N ASN A 650 21.85 0.96 11.47
CA ASN A 650 22.44 0.56 10.20
C ASN A 650 21.46 0.51 9.02
N GLY A 651 20.19 0.84 9.24
CA GLY A 651 19.15 0.87 8.20
C GLY A 651 18.73 -0.50 7.66
N LYS A 652 19.12 -1.61 8.28
CA LYS A 652 18.77 -2.95 7.79
C LYS A 652 17.25 -3.18 7.82
N ALA A 653 16.69 -3.44 6.65
CA ALA A 653 15.28 -3.63 6.43
C ALA A 653 14.75 -4.99 6.91
N SER A 654 13.42 -5.09 7.13
CA SER A 654 12.70 -6.30 7.55
C SER A 654 12.32 -7.21 6.39
N VAL A 655 13.26 -7.51 5.49
CA VAL A 655 13.01 -8.33 4.28
C VAL A 655 12.38 -9.69 4.55
N TYR A 656 12.66 -10.27 5.71
CA TYR A 656 12.12 -11.58 6.13
C TYR A 656 10.60 -11.62 6.23
N ARG A 657 9.95 -10.46 6.31
CA ARG A 657 8.48 -10.35 6.39
C ARG A 657 7.80 -10.60 5.05
N GLY A 658 8.53 -10.45 3.94
CA GLY A 658 7.92 -10.46 2.61
C GLY A 658 6.92 -9.34 2.39
N VAL A 659 7.06 -8.24 3.13
CA VAL A 659 6.21 -7.05 3.01
C VAL A 659 7.03 -5.96 2.35
N ASP A 660 7.00 -5.96 1.03
CA ASP A 660 7.64 -4.96 0.19
C ASP A 660 6.63 -3.90 -0.21
N ASP A 661 7.12 -2.68 -0.49
CA ASP A 661 6.31 -1.54 -0.93
C ASP A 661 5.13 -1.21 0.02
N TYR A 662 5.36 -1.33 1.31
CA TYR A 662 4.34 -1.17 2.34
C TYR A 662 3.80 0.26 2.39
N GLN A 663 2.47 0.42 2.31
CA GLN A 663 1.82 1.72 2.09
C GLN A 663 1.23 2.30 3.39
N HIS A 664 2.04 2.51 4.43
CA HIS A 664 1.60 3.03 5.73
C HIS A 664 2.36 4.30 6.16
N SER A 665 2.76 5.14 5.19
CA SER A 665 3.45 6.42 5.40
C SER A 665 2.92 7.46 4.41
N TRP A 666 3.30 8.75 4.57
CA TRP A 666 2.88 9.83 3.67
C TRP A 666 4.06 10.69 3.17
N VAL A 667 5.02 10.05 2.53
CA VAL A 667 6.27 10.70 2.11
C VAL A 667 6.06 11.77 1.05
N VAL A 668 5.17 11.53 0.07
CA VAL A 668 4.85 12.53 -0.96
C VAL A 668 4.30 13.81 -0.33
N ASP A 669 3.43 13.67 0.68
CA ASP A 669 2.88 14.80 1.41
C ASP A 669 3.97 15.65 2.08
N LEU A 670 5.02 15.01 2.62
CA LEU A 670 6.15 15.73 3.23
C LEU A 670 6.91 16.58 2.22
N TYR A 671 7.00 16.17 0.94
CA TYR A 671 7.63 16.98 -0.11
C TYR A 671 6.83 18.25 -0.38
N PHE A 672 5.52 18.15 -0.53
CA PHE A 672 4.67 19.31 -0.73
C PHE A 672 4.64 20.21 0.48
N ARG A 673 4.55 19.67 1.69
CA ARG A 673 4.52 20.45 2.93
C ARG A 673 5.81 21.17 3.22
N TYR A 674 6.96 20.54 3.02
CA TYR A 674 8.22 21.09 3.54
C TYR A 674 9.20 21.49 2.45
N MET A 675 9.38 20.74 1.38
CA MET A 675 10.27 21.16 0.31
C MET A 675 9.66 22.30 -0.49
N ILE A 676 8.44 22.13 -0.99
CA ILE A 676 7.70 23.17 -1.69
C ILE A 676 7.14 24.20 -0.68
N GLY A 677 6.82 23.76 0.53
CA GLY A 677 6.42 24.62 1.63
C GLY A 677 4.92 24.89 1.73
N LEU A 678 4.06 24.08 1.10
CA LEU A 678 2.63 24.33 1.00
C LEU A 678 1.90 24.15 2.34
N THR A 679 1.11 25.15 2.69
CA THR A 679 0.03 25.07 3.67
C THR A 679 -1.21 25.68 3.03
N VAL A 680 -2.23 24.86 2.80
CA VAL A 680 -3.46 25.30 2.14
C VAL A 680 -4.54 25.52 3.20
N GLY A 681 -4.88 26.79 3.41
CA GLY A 681 -5.98 27.23 4.28
C GLY A 681 -7.31 27.29 3.55
N GLU A 682 -8.31 27.82 4.23
CA GLU A 682 -9.66 28.02 3.64
C GLU A 682 -9.68 29.16 2.63
N THR A 683 -9.02 30.26 2.93
CA THR A 683 -9.00 31.49 2.11
C THR A 683 -7.61 31.83 1.58
N GLN A 684 -6.55 31.23 2.12
CA GLN A 684 -5.18 31.55 1.78
C GLN A 684 -4.35 30.30 1.54
N ILE A 685 -3.37 30.45 0.67
CA ILE A 685 -2.30 29.48 0.40
C ILE A 685 -0.99 30.10 0.85
N GLU A 686 -0.36 29.49 1.84
CA GLU A 686 0.97 29.85 2.29
C GLU A 686 2.00 28.94 1.63
N VAL A 687 3.05 29.53 1.08
CA VAL A 687 4.21 28.83 0.54
C VAL A 687 5.43 29.28 1.33
N ASP A 688 5.96 28.37 2.16
CA ASP A 688 7.08 28.59 3.06
C ASP A 688 8.09 27.43 2.96
N PRO A 689 8.93 27.39 1.90
CA PRO A 689 9.88 26.31 1.65
C PRO A 689 10.91 26.21 2.76
N PHE A 690 11.22 24.96 3.17
CA PHE A 690 12.32 24.68 4.09
C PHE A 690 13.64 24.62 3.32
N PRO A 691 14.81 24.76 4.00
CA PRO A 691 16.10 24.92 3.35
C PRO A 691 16.66 23.60 2.81
N PHE A 692 15.95 22.95 1.88
CA PHE A 692 16.50 21.84 1.13
C PHE A 692 17.62 22.33 0.21
N ASP A 693 18.77 21.69 0.29
CA ASP A 693 19.93 22.01 -0.53
C ASP A 693 19.83 21.30 -1.89
N CYS A 694 18.81 21.65 -2.66
CA CYS A 694 18.56 21.12 -4.00
C CYS A 694 17.66 22.06 -4.81
N ALA A 695 17.85 22.06 -6.12
CA ALA A 695 16.91 22.63 -7.06
C ALA A 695 15.73 21.70 -7.25
N TYR A 696 14.54 22.25 -7.48
CA TYR A 696 13.33 21.44 -7.75
C TYR A 696 12.34 22.16 -8.67
N GLU A 697 11.51 21.37 -9.30
CA GLU A 697 10.35 21.81 -10.07
C GLU A 697 9.15 20.90 -9.73
N ALA A 698 8.03 21.47 -9.29
CA ALA A 698 6.78 20.77 -9.10
C ALA A 698 5.72 21.40 -10.00
N LYS A 699 5.12 20.62 -10.88
CA LYS A 699 4.18 21.09 -11.91
C LYS A 699 2.81 20.45 -11.78
N GLY A 700 1.78 21.24 -12.06
CA GLY A 700 0.41 20.74 -12.15
C GLY A 700 -0.20 20.39 -10.80
N VAL A 701 0.27 21.00 -9.73
CA VAL A 701 -0.32 20.86 -8.39
C VAL A 701 -1.69 21.52 -8.41
N LEU A 702 -2.74 20.73 -8.25
CA LEU A 702 -4.11 21.25 -8.26
C LEU A 702 -4.49 21.72 -6.85
N ILE A 703 -4.90 22.98 -6.70
CA ILE A 703 -5.38 23.55 -5.44
C ILE A 703 -6.61 24.39 -5.72
N GLY A 704 -7.76 24.01 -5.17
CA GLY A 704 -9.01 24.75 -5.37
C GLY A 704 -9.42 24.90 -6.83
N GLY A 705 -9.12 23.91 -7.67
CA GLY A 705 -9.41 23.91 -9.11
C GLY A 705 -8.42 24.70 -9.97
N LYS A 706 -7.44 25.39 -9.40
CA LYS A 706 -6.38 26.08 -10.12
C LYS A 706 -5.11 25.23 -10.18
N ARG A 707 -4.37 25.34 -11.27
CA ARG A 707 -3.11 24.66 -11.49
C ARG A 707 -1.94 25.51 -11.04
N TRP A 708 -1.18 25.02 -10.05
CA TRP A 708 0.01 25.67 -9.50
C TRP A 708 1.28 24.97 -9.95
N ASP A 709 2.28 25.76 -10.34
CA ASP A 709 3.63 25.30 -10.62
C ASP A 709 4.63 26.02 -9.73
N PHE A 710 5.60 25.31 -9.18
CA PHE A 710 6.63 25.81 -8.27
C PHE A 710 8.00 25.43 -8.80
N SER A 711 8.96 26.37 -8.82
CA SER A 711 10.31 26.06 -9.25
C SER A 711 11.36 26.81 -8.44
N TRP A 712 12.46 26.15 -8.17
CA TRP A 712 13.66 26.69 -7.57
C TRP A 712 14.89 26.09 -8.25
N ASP A 713 15.73 26.90 -8.89
CA ASP A 713 16.95 26.47 -9.59
C ASP A 713 18.25 26.72 -8.79
N GLY A 714 18.14 27.14 -7.53
CA GLY A 714 19.24 27.52 -6.67
C GLY A 714 19.52 29.05 -6.66
N LYS A 715 18.86 29.82 -7.57
CA LYS A 715 19.03 31.26 -7.71
C LYS A 715 17.73 32.00 -8.00
N HIS A 716 16.77 31.35 -8.64
CA HIS A 716 15.50 31.93 -9.04
C HIS A 716 14.37 31.05 -8.52
N TYR A 717 13.53 31.65 -7.71
CA TYR A 717 12.29 31.05 -7.21
C TYR A 717 11.12 31.61 -8.01
N ALA A 718 10.27 30.76 -8.53
CA ALA A 718 9.08 31.18 -9.25
C ALA A 718 7.86 30.34 -8.87
N ILE A 719 6.70 31.00 -8.79
CA ILE A 719 5.39 30.39 -8.61
C ILE A 719 4.49 30.86 -9.73
N SER A 720 3.82 29.94 -10.40
CA SER A 720 2.86 30.22 -11.46
C SER A 720 1.50 29.62 -11.12
N VAL A 721 0.43 30.28 -11.57
CA VAL A 721 -0.95 29.78 -11.51
C VAL A 721 -1.53 29.84 -12.91
N ASP A 722 -2.08 28.70 -13.37
CA ASP A 722 -2.64 28.54 -14.71
C ASP A 722 -1.71 29.04 -15.83
N GLY A 723 -0.39 28.81 -15.65
CA GLY A 723 0.66 29.22 -16.57
C GLY A 723 1.12 30.68 -16.46
N THR A 724 0.50 31.48 -15.56
CA THR A 724 0.91 32.87 -15.33
C THR A 724 1.81 32.95 -14.10
N VAL A 725 3.01 33.55 -14.25
CA VAL A 725 3.92 33.78 -13.11
C VAL A 725 3.30 34.84 -12.19
N ILE A 726 3.01 34.47 -10.94
CA ILE A 726 2.41 35.34 -9.92
C ILE A 726 3.43 35.78 -8.86
N HIS A 727 4.54 35.07 -8.75
CA HIS A 727 5.62 35.42 -7.83
C HIS A 727 6.97 35.01 -8.42
N GLN A 728 7.99 35.87 -8.25
CA GLN A 728 9.37 35.60 -8.61
C GLN A 728 10.34 36.30 -7.67
N ASP A 729 11.37 35.59 -7.18
CA ASP A 729 12.40 36.13 -6.31
C ASP A 729 13.75 35.41 -6.53
N ALA A 730 14.82 36.03 -6.02
CA ALA A 730 16.16 35.46 -5.99
C ALA A 730 16.40 34.55 -4.76
N ARG A 731 15.44 34.37 -3.88
CA ARG A 731 15.55 33.59 -2.65
C ARG A 731 14.24 32.88 -2.32
N LEU A 732 14.36 31.73 -1.71
CA LEU A 732 13.23 31.07 -1.06
C LEU A 732 12.81 31.87 0.19
N HIS A 733 11.54 32.24 0.28
CA HIS A 733 10.97 32.88 1.46
C HIS A 733 9.48 32.61 1.57
N ARG A 734 8.91 32.87 2.73
CA ARG A 734 7.50 32.75 2.98
C ARG A 734 6.70 33.74 2.15
N THR A 735 5.72 33.25 1.43
CA THR A 735 4.78 34.05 0.62
C THR A 735 3.36 33.57 0.88
N VAL A 736 2.38 34.46 0.85
CA VAL A 736 0.97 34.17 1.07
C VAL A 736 0.16 34.67 -0.13
N PHE A 737 -0.75 33.84 -0.59
CA PHE A 737 -1.66 34.13 -1.71
C PHE A 737 -3.11 33.93 -1.26
N ASP A 738 -4.02 34.69 -1.82
CA ASP A 738 -5.44 34.43 -1.71
C ASP A 738 -5.81 33.22 -2.58
N LYS A 739 -6.66 32.36 -2.06
CA LYS A 739 -7.02 31.09 -2.69
C LYS A 739 -8.01 31.24 -3.84
#